data_1ce044ac8dadbff43669176b485ecc90
#
_entry.id   1ce044ac8dadbff43669176b485ecc90
#
_cell.length_a   1.000
_cell.length_b   1.000
_cell.length_c   1.000
_cell.angle_alpha   90.00
_cell.angle_beta   90.00
_cell.angle_gamma   90.00
#
_symmetry.space_group_name_H-M   'P 1'
#
loop_
_entity.id
_entity.type
_entity.pdbx_description
1 polymer ?
#
loop_
_entity_poly.entity_id
_entity_poly.type
_entity_poly.pdbx_seq_one_letter_code
_entity_poly.pdbx_strand_id
1 'polypeptide(L)'
;MDTPVDIITPLPSTRNTVSTAAKLKFEFSFGDFYRRDGLVRLDQVFLRELEQADAALHGQLLAARNAAEPPAAKAESELLLALAPHLDDFIGQLFNIEAEVRALSAQHHKLAPLYSIKRLFVQRKAMHKYKADAAATIDGAAVGRQLEAMFGEPLTELVFANHVTQWQQDEAGNSEALDLALKYAAWAAHTEAGHARHHAGVLFKSPHKLDFQNLVPSQATTTHGYTEHRFDVSRLRQRAGFKLTDKGTDLTGALDEANYCIWCHEQGKDSCSKGLKEKGASGRGAQSFKKSPFGITLAGCPLEEKISEFHKAKTDGLAIGALAIITVDNPMAAATGHRICNDCMKSCIYQKQEPVNIPQAETRTLKDVLELPWGFEIYSLLTRWNPLNLRNPYPKAPSGKRIMVAGMGPAGFSLSHFLMNDGHTIVGIDGLKIEPLPPSLSGVDAAGGRVPFQPIHDIRELYESLDTRAMAGFGGVAEYGITVRWDKNFLKIIRLLLERREQFSLIGGVRFGGTVTAEDAFALGFDHIALAIGAGRPTVLDMPNGLARGVRTASDFLMALQLTGAAKDDSIANMQLRLPVVVIGGGLTAIDTATESLAYYPLQVEKFLKRHETLVAKLGEAGTRITWTPEEREIAEEFIAHARAIRDERATAVREGREARVLQLLQSWGGATIAYRKRMVDSPSYTLNHEEIDKALEEGITFAECLTPLAIETDQYGHASGLKVAVQTKGEDGEWKDAGQTVMPAKAVLIAAGTQPNTVLAREDADHFVLDGRYFRACDENGQPIAVEKSISKPNAINVLLSKRDDGRYISFFGDVHPSFFGNVVKAVGSAKQGYPVVSKVLEKIQPASKSDDAGFLSKLQEELRATVHEVKRLTPTIVEVIIKAPLAARRFQPGQFYRLQNFEARAQKSQGSTLAMEGLALTGAWVDREKGLLSTIVLEMGGSSNLCMELKPGEPVILM
;
A
#
# COMPACT_ATOMS: atom_id res chain seq x y z
N MET A 1 30.83 -15.82 -8.99
CA MET A 1 30.15 -16.90 -9.74
C MET A 1 29.34 -17.67 -8.72
N ASP A 2 28.14 -17.18 -8.43
CA ASP A 2 27.14 -17.88 -7.60
C ASP A 2 25.79 -17.47 -8.14
N THR A 3 25.18 -18.39 -8.86
CA THR A 3 23.81 -18.31 -9.32
C THR A 3 22.90 -18.32 -8.10
N PRO A 4 21.91 -17.42 -8.02
CA PRO A 4 20.85 -17.55 -7.02
C PRO A 4 20.09 -18.85 -7.30
N VAL A 5 19.97 -19.68 -6.29
CA VAL A 5 19.15 -20.89 -6.34
C VAL A 5 17.69 -20.47 -6.35
N ASP A 6 17.17 -20.19 -7.54
CA ASP A 6 15.74 -20.22 -7.81
C ASP A 6 15.31 -21.70 -7.90
N ILE A 7 15.08 -22.33 -6.76
CA ILE A 7 14.39 -23.60 -6.72
C ILE A 7 12.98 -23.37 -6.15
N ILE A 8 12.16 -22.70 -6.92
CA ILE A 8 10.76 -23.07 -7.04
C ILE A 8 10.65 -23.73 -8.40
N THR A 9 10.82 -25.05 -8.43
CA THR A 9 10.41 -25.85 -9.59
C THR A 9 8.91 -25.58 -9.75
N PRO A 10 8.45 -24.99 -10.86
CA PRO A 10 7.03 -24.89 -11.10
C PRO A 10 6.51 -26.33 -11.21
N LEU A 11 5.52 -26.66 -10.41
CA LEU A 11 4.69 -27.83 -10.67
C LEU A 11 4.27 -27.79 -12.15
N PRO A 12 4.35 -28.88 -12.90
CA PRO A 12 4.06 -28.87 -14.32
C PRO A 12 2.65 -28.31 -14.53
N SER A 13 2.55 -27.23 -15.29
CA SER A 13 1.29 -26.66 -15.72
C SER A 13 0.61 -27.65 -16.67
N THR A 14 -0.11 -28.60 -16.14
CA THR A 14 -1.18 -29.22 -16.90
C THR A 14 -2.24 -28.13 -17.09
N ARG A 15 -2.31 -27.55 -18.28
CA ARG A 15 -3.47 -26.82 -18.78
C ARG A 15 -4.62 -27.84 -18.90
N ASN A 16 -5.16 -28.21 -17.77
CA ASN A 16 -6.50 -28.74 -17.71
C ASN A 16 -7.43 -27.53 -17.70
N THR A 17 -8.19 -27.36 -18.76
CA THR A 17 -9.42 -26.55 -18.75
C THR A 17 -10.27 -27.09 -17.60
N VAL A 18 -10.10 -26.50 -16.41
CA VAL A 18 -10.92 -26.82 -15.24
C VAL A 18 -12.32 -26.35 -15.59
N SER A 19 -13.20 -27.34 -15.78
CA SER A 19 -14.64 -27.17 -15.91
C SER A 19 -15.14 -26.23 -14.80
N THR A 20 -15.95 -25.23 -15.16
CA THR A 20 -16.58 -24.20 -14.34
C THR A 20 -17.50 -24.72 -13.22
N ALA A 21 -17.40 -25.99 -12.83
CA ALA A 21 -18.15 -26.65 -11.77
C ALA A 21 -17.20 -27.30 -10.75
N ALA A 22 -16.26 -26.54 -10.17
CA ALA A 22 -15.58 -27.01 -8.97
C ALA A 22 -16.64 -27.17 -7.86
N LYS A 23 -16.97 -28.40 -7.52
CA LYS A 23 -17.91 -28.71 -6.45
C LYS A 23 -17.17 -28.49 -5.13
N LEU A 24 -17.61 -27.51 -4.38
CA LEU A 24 -17.22 -27.36 -2.97
C LEU A 24 -17.84 -28.52 -2.16
N LYS A 25 -17.20 -28.89 -1.05
CA LYS A 25 -17.77 -29.86 -0.11
C LYS A 25 -19.01 -29.27 0.59
N PHE A 26 -19.79 -30.07 1.24
CA PHE A 26 -20.99 -29.67 1.99
C PHE A 26 -22.06 -28.96 1.14
N GLU A 27 -22.13 -29.22 -0.16
CA GLU A 27 -23.13 -28.67 -1.10
C GLU A 27 -23.16 -27.12 -1.16
N PHE A 28 -22.04 -26.46 -0.96
CA PHE A 28 -21.90 -25.02 -1.17
C PHE A 28 -21.53 -24.69 -2.61
N SER A 29 -21.96 -23.49 -3.03
CA SER A 29 -21.46 -22.80 -4.21
C SER A 29 -20.66 -21.55 -3.81
N PHE A 30 -19.80 -21.05 -4.68
CA PHE A 30 -19.09 -19.81 -4.42
C PHE A 30 -20.03 -18.61 -4.21
N GLY A 31 -21.21 -18.60 -4.86
CA GLY A 31 -22.24 -17.59 -4.66
C GLY A 31 -22.81 -17.55 -3.24
N ASP A 32 -22.85 -18.70 -2.55
CA ASP A 32 -23.31 -18.74 -1.16
C ASP A 32 -22.43 -17.95 -0.22
N PHE A 33 -21.13 -17.83 -0.51
CA PHE A 33 -20.18 -17.08 0.32
C PHE A 33 -20.35 -15.54 0.22
N TYR A 34 -21.16 -15.06 -0.71
CA TYR A 34 -21.46 -13.63 -0.88
C TYR A 34 -22.85 -13.26 -0.34
N ARG A 35 -23.63 -14.23 0.13
CA ARG A 35 -24.95 -14.04 0.72
C ARG A 35 -24.95 -14.42 2.19
N ARG A 36 -25.63 -13.61 3.00
CA ARG A 36 -25.69 -13.81 4.45
C ARG A 36 -26.26 -15.18 4.85
N ASP A 37 -27.33 -15.61 4.21
CA ASP A 37 -27.96 -16.93 4.47
C ASP A 37 -27.00 -18.10 4.21
N GLY A 38 -26.21 -18.01 3.14
CA GLY A 38 -25.15 -18.94 2.85
C GLY A 38 -24.05 -18.96 3.93
N LEU A 39 -23.62 -17.79 4.41
CA LEU A 39 -22.62 -17.68 5.49
C LEU A 39 -23.14 -18.19 6.84
N VAL A 40 -24.42 -17.95 7.15
CA VAL A 40 -25.07 -18.51 8.35
C VAL A 40 -25.11 -20.04 8.27
N ARG A 41 -25.48 -20.60 7.10
CA ARG A 41 -25.46 -22.04 6.88
C ARG A 41 -24.05 -22.62 7.01
N LEU A 42 -23.04 -21.91 6.47
CA LEU A 42 -21.64 -22.30 6.58
C LEU A 42 -21.17 -22.36 8.04
N ASP A 43 -21.51 -21.35 8.83
CA ASP A 43 -21.21 -21.33 10.26
C ASP A 43 -21.86 -22.51 11.02
N GLN A 44 -23.12 -22.84 10.69
CA GLN A 44 -23.80 -24.00 11.26
C GLN A 44 -23.12 -25.32 10.89
N VAL A 45 -22.59 -25.44 9.67
CA VAL A 45 -21.84 -26.63 9.26
C VAL A 45 -20.52 -26.70 10.04
N PHE A 46 -19.77 -25.60 10.11
CA PHE A 46 -18.53 -25.53 10.90
C PHE A 46 -18.77 -25.94 12.37
N LEU A 47 -19.83 -25.42 13.01
CA LEU A 47 -20.15 -25.75 14.40
C LEU A 47 -20.46 -27.25 14.57
N ARG A 48 -21.15 -27.90 13.64
CA ARG A 48 -21.39 -29.35 13.68
C ARG A 48 -20.13 -30.18 13.54
N GLU A 49 -19.25 -29.81 12.57
CA GLU A 49 -17.97 -30.49 12.41
C GLU A 49 -17.07 -30.31 13.66
N LEU A 50 -17.07 -29.10 14.24
CA LEU A 50 -16.36 -28.84 15.50
C LEU A 50 -16.90 -29.64 16.66
N GLU A 51 -18.23 -29.76 16.81
CA GLU A 51 -18.88 -30.56 17.86
C GLU A 51 -18.49 -32.02 17.76
N GLN A 52 -18.41 -32.56 16.55
CA GLN A 52 -18.00 -33.95 16.29
C GLN A 52 -16.52 -34.17 16.60
N ALA A 53 -15.65 -33.18 16.28
CA ALA A 53 -14.23 -33.28 16.50
C ALA A 53 -13.82 -32.99 17.95
N ASP A 54 -14.41 -31.94 18.57
CA ASP A 54 -14.15 -31.52 19.95
C ASP A 54 -15.40 -30.85 20.56
N ALA A 55 -16.24 -31.62 21.22
CA ALA A 55 -17.48 -31.14 21.85
C ALA A 55 -17.20 -30.14 22.99
N ALA A 56 -16.05 -30.24 23.66
CA ALA A 56 -15.69 -29.32 24.75
C ALA A 56 -15.33 -27.94 24.17
N LEU A 57 -14.54 -27.90 23.13
CA LEU A 57 -14.16 -26.66 22.43
C LEU A 57 -15.39 -26.02 21.76
N HIS A 58 -16.29 -26.81 21.16
CA HIS A 58 -17.57 -26.33 20.65
C HIS A 58 -18.39 -25.63 21.73
N GLY A 59 -18.51 -26.26 22.93
CA GLY A 59 -19.20 -25.65 24.07
C GLY A 59 -18.55 -24.33 24.52
N GLN A 60 -17.22 -24.24 24.54
CA GLN A 60 -16.50 -23.02 24.86
C GLN A 60 -16.75 -21.90 23.85
N LEU A 61 -16.75 -22.23 22.55
CA LEU A 61 -17.04 -21.28 21.47
C LEU A 61 -18.45 -20.70 21.60
N LEU A 62 -19.46 -21.56 21.81
CA LEU A 62 -20.84 -21.12 22.00
C LEU A 62 -21.01 -20.26 23.26
N ALA A 63 -20.38 -20.64 24.37
CA ALA A 63 -20.38 -19.85 25.60
C ALA A 63 -19.77 -18.44 25.36
N ALA A 64 -18.62 -18.35 24.67
CA ALA A 64 -17.97 -17.09 24.35
C ALA A 64 -18.83 -16.20 23.42
N ARG A 65 -19.52 -16.81 22.43
CA ARG A 65 -20.41 -16.07 21.50
C ARG A 65 -21.65 -15.51 22.20
N ASN A 66 -22.20 -16.24 23.18
CA ASN A 66 -23.44 -15.86 23.88
C ASN A 66 -23.19 -15.01 25.14
N ALA A 67 -21.94 -14.86 25.58
CA ALA A 67 -21.62 -14.07 26.76
C ALA A 67 -21.92 -12.58 26.54
N ALA A 68 -22.43 -11.88 27.56
CA ALA A 68 -22.67 -10.44 27.50
C ALA A 68 -21.36 -9.64 27.32
N GLU A 69 -20.32 -10.05 28.01
CA GLU A 69 -18.97 -9.47 27.93
C GLU A 69 -18.03 -10.39 27.15
N PRO A 70 -17.02 -9.83 26.42
CA PRO A 70 -16.00 -10.65 25.78
C PRO A 70 -15.20 -11.45 26.82
N PRO A 71 -14.64 -12.62 26.45
CA PRO A 71 -13.72 -13.34 27.30
C PRO A 71 -12.53 -12.46 27.74
N ALA A 72 -11.92 -12.76 28.89
CA ALA A 72 -10.67 -12.13 29.27
C ALA A 72 -9.60 -12.39 28.18
N ALA A 73 -8.73 -11.41 27.92
CA ALA A 73 -7.80 -11.42 26.77
C ALA A 73 -7.03 -12.75 26.63
N LYS A 74 -6.53 -13.32 27.74
CA LYS A 74 -5.82 -14.60 27.70
C LYS A 74 -6.74 -15.76 27.31
N ALA A 75 -7.95 -15.82 27.86
CA ALA A 75 -8.92 -16.87 27.51
C ALA A 75 -9.41 -16.75 26.07
N GLU A 76 -9.54 -15.51 25.57
CA GLU A 76 -9.80 -15.26 24.14
C GLU A 76 -8.67 -15.81 23.26
N SER A 77 -7.42 -15.47 23.58
CA SER A 77 -6.24 -15.95 22.83
C SER A 77 -6.14 -17.47 22.82
N GLU A 78 -6.34 -18.12 23.98
CA GLU A 78 -6.33 -19.58 24.10
C GLU A 78 -7.44 -20.23 23.26
N LEU A 79 -8.65 -19.66 23.26
CA LEU A 79 -9.77 -20.14 22.46
C LEU A 79 -9.49 -20.00 20.95
N LEU A 80 -8.97 -18.85 20.50
CA LEU A 80 -8.64 -18.64 19.07
C LEU A 80 -7.57 -19.60 18.59
N LEU A 81 -6.52 -19.83 19.37
CA LEU A 81 -5.46 -20.78 19.04
C LEU A 81 -5.94 -22.23 19.05
N ALA A 82 -6.88 -22.59 19.93
CA ALA A 82 -7.47 -23.93 19.94
C ALA A 82 -8.39 -24.14 18.72
N LEU A 83 -9.10 -23.11 18.25
CA LEU A 83 -9.98 -23.18 17.08
C LEU A 83 -9.23 -23.21 15.75
N ALA A 84 -8.04 -22.62 15.68
CA ALA A 84 -7.28 -22.43 14.43
C ALA A 84 -7.01 -23.75 13.68
N PRO A 85 -6.59 -24.88 14.30
CA PRO A 85 -6.41 -26.15 13.61
C PRO A 85 -7.69 -26.66 12.96
N HIS A 86 -8.81 -26.58 13.69
CA HIS A 86 -10.12 -27.02 13.19
C HIS A 86 -10.58 -26.17 11.99
N LEU A 87 -10.22 -24.89 11.97
CA LEU A 87 -10.51 -24.02 10.83
C LEU A 87 -9.65 -24.36 9.61
N ASP A 88 -8.34 -24.64 9.78
CA ASP A 88 -7.46 -25.10 8.70
C ASP A 88 -8.02 -26.37 8.06
N ASP A 89 -8.39 -27.37 8.87
CA ASP A 89 -8.96 -28.62 8.39
C ASP A 89 -10.31 -28.41 7.69
N PHE A 90 -11.18 -27.59 8.27
CA PHE A 90 -12.50 -27.31 7.71
C PHE A 90 -12.41 -26.60 6.35
N ILE A 91 -11.59 -25.56 6.23
CA ILE A 91 -11.37 -24.84 4.96
C ILE A 91 -10.70 -25.77 3.94
N GLY A 92 -9.72 -26.58 4.35
CA GLY A 92 -9.11 -27.59 3.49
C GLY A 92 -10.16 -28.52 2.88
N GLN A 93 -11.07 -29.03 3.72
CA GLN A 93 -12.18 -29.88 3.27
C GLN A 93 -13.19 -29.12 2.40
N LEU A 94 -13.58 -27.89 2.79
CA LEU A 94 -14.60 -27.10 2.08
C LEU A 94 -14.18 -26.85 0.61
N PHE A 95 -12.89 -26.54 0.38
CA PHE A 95 -12.34 -26.24 -0.94
C PHE A 95 -11.70 -27.46 -1.63
N ASN A 96 -11.73 -28.66 -0.99
CA ASN A 96 -11.06 -29.89 -1.44
C ASN A 96 -9.56 -29.70 -1.70
N ILE A 97 -8.85 -29.06 -0.78
CA ILE A 97 -7.41 -28.74 -0.82
C ILE A 97 -6.67 -29.25 0.42
N GLU A 98 -7.15 -30.29 1.08
CA GLU A 98 -6.54 -30.82 2.32
C GLU A 98 -5.09 -31.27 2.11
N ALA A 99 -4.75 -31.73 0.91
CA ALA A 99 -3.40 -32.15 0.57
C ALA A 99 -2.43 -30.95 0.52
N GLU A 100 -2.86 -29.86 -0.08
CA GLU A 100 -2.09 -28.61 -0.23
C GLU A 100 -1.91 -27.92 1.13
N VAL A 101 -2.95 -27.86 1.94
CA VAL A 101 -2.88 -27.33 3.32
C VAL A 101 -1.88 -28.13 4.15
N ARG A 102 -1.98 -29.49 4.12
CA ARG A 102 -1.02 -30.36 4.81
C ARG A 102 0.40 -30.22 4.29
N ALA A 103 0.57 -30.07 2.97
CA ALA A 103 1.89 -29.86 2.38
C ALA A 103 2.53 -28.55 2.84
N LEU A 104 1.75 -27.47 2.92
CA LEU A 104 2.19 -26.17 3.45
C LEU A 104 2.57 -26.27 4.93
N SER A 105 1.73 -26.91 5.76
CA SER A 105 2.04 -27.16 7.18
C SER A 105 3.32 -27.99 7.35
N ALA A 106 3.49 -29.02 6.53
CA ALA A 106 4.71 -29.85 6.54
C ALA A 106 5.98 -29.04 6.20
N GLN A 107 5.89 -28.05 5.30
CA GLN A 107 7.01 -27.14 5.02
C GLN A 107 7.38 -26.29 6.25
N HIS A 108 6.40 -25.78 7.01
CA HIS A 108 6.65 -25.06 8.27
C HIS A 108 7.40 -25.95 9.27
N HIS A 109 6.91 -27.16 9.50
CA HIS A 109 7.52 -28.11 10.45
C HIS A 109 8.92 -28.56 10.00
N LYS A 110 9.18 -28.72 8.70
CA LYS A 110 10.52 -29.04 8.18
C LYS A 110 11.56 -27.98 8.53
N LEU A 111 11.15 -26.70 8.64
CA LEU A 111 12.04 -25.60 9.00
C LEU A 111 12.20 -25.40 10.51
N ALA A 112 11.38 -26.03 11.35
CA ALA A 112 11.39 -25.86 12.81
C ALA A 112 12.77 -26.08 13.47
N PRO A 113 13.63 -27.02 13.05
CA PRO A 113 14.98 -27.19 13.61
C PRO A 113 15.84 -25.92 13.50
N LEU A 114 15.70 -25.12 12.43
CA LEU A 114 16.45 -23.86 12.28
C LEU A 114 16.27 -22.94 13.50
N TYR A 115 15.03 -22.71 13.90
CA TYR A 115 14.68 -21.73 14.95
C TYR A 115 15.02 -22.24 16.36
N SER A 116 14.81 -23.52 16.60
CA SER A 116 15.19 -24.14 17.87
C SER A 116 16.70 -24.14 18.08
N ILE A 117 17.48 -24.52 17.04
CA ILE A 117 18.96 -24.52 17.07
C ILE A 117 19.50 -23.09 17.11
N LYS A 118 18.92 -22.14 16.39
CA LYS A 118 19.25 -20.71 16.51
C LYS A 118 19.20 -20.26 17.97
N ARG A 119 18.08 -20.50 18.63
CA ARG A 119 17.81 -20.02 19.99
C ARG A 119 18.63 -20.79 21.05
N LEU A 120 18.61 -22.12 20.99
CA LEU A 120 19.12 -22.97 22.06
C LEU A 120 20.60 -23.32 21.90
N PHE A 121 21.07 -23.46 20.66
CA PHE A 121 22.44 -23.87 20.36
C PHE A 121 23.33 -22.67 19.97
N VAL A 122 22.95 -21.91 18.94
CA VAL A 122 23.77 -20.78 18.46
C VAL A 122 23.82 -19.68 19.51
N GLN A 123 22.68 -19.11 19.88
CA GLN A 123 22.64 -17.95 20.78
C GLN A 123 23.00 -18.31 22.23
N ARG A 124 22.44 -19.38 22.79
CA ARG A 124 22.63 -19.71 24.21
C ARG A 124 23.89 -20.53 24.53
N LYS A 125 24.37 -21.38 23.61
CA LYS A 125 25.57 -22.21 23.83
C LYS A 125 26.79 -21.65 23.08
N ALA A 126 26.77 -21.55 21.76
CA ALA A 126 27.94 -21.23 20.94
C ALA A 126 28.48 -19.81 21.21
N MET A 127 27.63 -18.79 21.13
CA MET A 127 28.03 -17.39 21.37
C MET A 127 28.42 -17.09 22.81
N HIS A 128 27.98 -17.90 23.78
CA HIS A 128 28.43 -17.79 25.18
C HIS A 128 29.74 -18.48 25.44
N LYS A 129 29.98 -19.67 24.82
CA LYS A 129 31.20 -20.44 24.97
C LYS A 129 32.38 -19.78 24.27
N TYR A 130 32.17 -19.33 23.03
CA TYR A 130 33.19 -18.65 22.21
C TYR A 130 32.77 -17.21 21.97
N LYS A 131 33.32 -16.27 22.76
CA LYS A 131 33.09 -14.82 22.57
C LYS A 131 33.74 -14.33 21.29
N ALA A 132 33.43 -13.10 20.84
CA ALA A 132 33.90 -12.54 19.58
C ALA A 132 35.41 -12.67 19.35
N ASP A 133 36.25 -12.39 20.39
CA ASP A 133 37.72 -12.51 20.27
C ASP A 133 38.14 -13.96 20.01
N ALA A 134 37.55 -14.93 20.69
CA ALA A 134 37.84 -16.34 20.48
C ALA A 134 37.31 -16.85 19.14
N ALA A 135 36.09 -16.37 18.76
CA ALA A 135 35.49 -16.72 17.48
C ALA A 135 36.33 -16.21 16.28
N ALA A 136 36.96 -15.03 16.42
CA ALA A 136 37.82 -14.45 15.38
C ALA A 136 39.08 -15.28 15.09
N THR A 137 39.51 -16.14 16.03
CA THR A 137 40.68 -17.02 15.85
C THR A 137 40.32 -18.37 15.16
N ILE A 138 39.05 -18.65 14.94
CA ILE A 138 38.55 -19.88 14.37
C ILE A 138 38.66 -19.82 12.83
N ASP A 139 39.29 -20.78 12.21
CA ASP A 139 39.23 -21.01 10.76
C ASP A 139 37.85 -21.63 10.43
N GLY A 140 36.83 -20.77 10.23
CA GLY A 140 35.48 -21.22 9.93
C GLY A 140 35.39 -22.00 8.62
N ALA A 141 36.25 -21.74 7.63
CA ALA A 141 36.27 -22.48 6.38
C ALA A 141 36.77 -23.91 6.59
N ALA A 142 37.82 -24.10 7.39
CA ALA A 142 38.35 -25.43 7.72
C ALA A 142 37.35 -26.24 8.58
N VAL A 143 36.75 -25.61 9.59
CA VAL A 143 35.72 -26.25 10.43
C VAL A 143 34.46 -26.58 9.60
N GLY A 144 34.06 -25.70 8.69
CA GLY A 144 32.95 -25.96 7.79
C GLY A 144 33.17 -27.20 6.91
N ARG A 145 34.35 -27.36 6.29
CA ARG A 145 34.68 -28.56 5.51
C ARG A 145 34.68 -29.85 6.37
N GLN A 146 35.11 -29.77 7.62
CA GLN A 146 35.03 -30.92 8.54
C GLN A 146 33.59 -31.32 8.84
N LEU A 147 32.72 -30.31 9.05
CA LEU A 147 31.30 -30.55 9.26
C LEU A 147 30.65 -31.13 8.02
N GLU A 148 30.94 -30.61 6.83
CA GLU A 148 30.45 -31.18 5.56
C GLU A 148 30.83 -32.65 5.36
N ALA A 149 32.08 -32.99 5.72
CA ALA A 149 32.52 -34.39 5.68
C ALA A 149 31.77 -35.29 6.68
N MET A 150 31.38 -34.74 7.85
CA MET A 150 30.59 -35.47 8.84
C MET A 150 29.10 -35.57 8.44
N PHE A 151 28.56 -34.57 7.79
CA PHE A 151 27.17 -34.56 7.30
C PHE A 151 27.00 -35.50 6.08
N GLY A 152 28.01 -35.66 5.26
CA GLY A 152 27.96 -36.39 3.98
C GLY A 152 27.20 -35.59 2.90
N GLU A 153 26.91 -34.33 3.15
CA GLU A 153 26.21 -33.42 2.25
C GLU A 153 26.68 -31.95 2.46
N PRO A 154 26.42 -31.02 1.51
CA PRO A 154 26.85 -29.62 1.62
C PRO A 154 26.26 -28.93 2.86
N LEU A 155 27.07 -28.08 3.51
CA LEU A 155 26.68 -27.33 4.70
C LEU A 155 25.69 -26.21 4.32
N THR A 156 24.43 -26.51 4.51
CA THR A 156 23.36 -25.50 4.54
C THR A 156 22.90 -25.28 5.99
N GLU A 157 22.22 -24.16 6.26
CA GLU A 157 21.70 -23.91 7.63
C GLU A 157 20.73 -24.99 8.10
N LEU A 158 19.89 -25.52 7.22
CA LEU A 158 18.93 -26.58 7.56
C LEU A 158 19.64 -27.92 7.83
N VAL A 159 20.61 -28.27 7.02
CA VAL A 159 21.45 -29.48 7.23
C VAL A 159 22.18 -29.40 8.56
N PHE A 160 22.82 -28.25 8.84
CA PHE A 160 23.46 -28.00 10.12
C PHE A 160 22.48 -28.16 11.28
N ALA A 161 21.29 -27.52 11.19
CA ALA A 161 20.30 -27.58 12.27
C ALA A 161 19.79 -29.01 12.51
N ASN A 162 19.54 -29.78 11.43
CA ASN A 162 19.09 -31.17 11.53
C ASN A 162 20.14 -32.06 12.21
N HIS A 163 21.41 -32.01 11.76
CA HIS A 163 22.49 -32.81 12.37
C HIS A 163 22.73 -32.41 13.82
N VAL A 164 22.77 -31.12 14.13
CA VAL A 164 22.90 -30.69 15.55
C VAL A 164 21.75 -31.18 16.39
N THR A 165 20.50 -31.12 15.87
CA THR A 165 19.33 -31.66 16.57
C THR A 165 19.48 -33.16 16.84
N GLN A 166 19.94 -33.92 15.86
CA GLN A 166 20.19 -35.35 16.01
C GLN A 166 21.32 -35.64 17.02
N TRP A 167 22.44 -34.94 16.93
CA TRP A 167 23.59 -35.13 17.84
C TRP A 167 23.24 -34.77 19.29
N GLN A 168 22.34 -33.82 19.51
CA GLN A 168 21.87 -33.48 20.84
C GLN A 168 21.01 -34.57 21.52
N GLN A 169 20.57 -35.60 20.77
CA GLN A 169 19.85 -36.74 21.37
C GLN A 169 20.83 -37.68 22.13
N ASP A 170 22.13 -37.65 21.74
CA ASP A 170 23.20 -38.30 22.46
C ASP A 170 24.42 -37.37 22.52
N GLU A 171 24.40 -36.42 23.43
CA GLU A 171 25.46 -35.41 23.59
C GLU A 171 26.82 -36.04 23.95
N ALA A 172 26.83 -37.17 24.68
CA ALA A 172 28.08 -37.87 25.07
C ALA A 172 28.76 -38.55 23.87
N GLY A 173 28.01 -39.27 23.07
CA GLY A 173 28.49 -39.96 21.88
C GLY A 173 28.92 -39.02 20.76
N ASN A 174 28.34 -37.80 20.71
CA ASN A 174 28.58 -36.81 19.66
C ASN A 174 29.37 -35.58 20.14
N SER A 175 30.11 -35.69 21.25
CA SER A 175 30.72 -34.51 21.91
C SER A 175 31.71 -33.75 21.00
N GLU A 176 32.51 -34.45 20.18
CA GLU A 176 33.46 -33.84 19.25
C GLU A 176 32.75 -33.12 18.11
N ALA A 177 31.70 -33.72 17.55
CA ALA A 177 30.88 -33.13 16.51
C ALA A 177 30.16 -31.88 16.98
N LEU A 178 29.58 -31.93 18.19
CA LEU A 178 28.96 -30.80 18.84
C LEU A 178 29.95 -29.68 19.17
N ASP A 179 31.20 -29.99 19.55
CA ASP A 179 32.20 -28.94 19.78
C ASP A 179 32.62 -28.25 18.46
N LEU A 180 32.80 -29.00 17.39
CA LEU A 180 33.02 -28.44 16.05
C LEU A 180 31.86 -27.56 15.59
N ALA A 181 30.62 -28.03 15.80
CA ALA A 181 29.43 -27.25 15.49
C ALA A 181 29.34 -25.95 16.32
N LEU A 182 29.70 -25.98 17.64
CA LEU A 182 29.75 -24.77 18.47
C LEU A 182 30.80 -23.78 17.97
N LYS A 183 31.98 -24.25 17.56
CA LYS A 183 33.04 -23.41 16.98
C LYS A 183 32.57 -22.75 15.67
N TYR A 184 31.95 -23.52 14.77
CA TYR A 184 31.42 -23.00 13.52
C TYR A 184 30.34 -21.98 13.75
N ALA A 185 29.37 -22.30 14.61
CA ALA A 185 28.26 -21.40 14.92
C ALA A 185 28.74 -20.08 15.54
N ALA A 186 29.74 -20.13 16.43
CA ALA A 186 30.33 -18.94 17.04
C ALA A 186 31.06 -18.07 15.99
N TRP A 187 31.85 -18.69 15.13
CA TRP A 187 32.52 -18.03 13.99
C TRP A 187 31.47 -17.38 13.07
N ALA A 188 30.46 -18.15 12.66
CA ALA A 188 29.38 -17.66 11.77
C ALA A 188 28.60 -16.47 12.34
N ALA A 189 28.35 -16.49 13.67
CA ALA A 189 27.56 -15.48 14.36
C ALA A 189 28.33 -14.25 14.86
N HIS A 190 29.67 -14.30 14.96
CA HIS A 190 30.45 -13.21 15.52
C HIS A 190 31.43 -12.54 14.56
N THR A 191 31.77 -13.20 13.44
CA THR A 191 32.79 -12.67 12.52
C THR A 191 32.19 -12.07 11.26
N GLU A 192 32.87 -11.09 10.69
CA GLU A 192 32.46 -10.47 9.41
C GLU A 192 32.42 -11.50 8.26
N ALA A 193 33.42 -12.40 8.20
CA ALA A 193 33.48 -13.48 7.22
C ALA A 193 32.31 -14.47 7.39
N GLY A 194 31.93 -14.77 8.63
CA GLY A 194 30.76 -15.59 8.95
C GLY A 194 29.44 -14.92 8.53
N HIS A 195 29.27 -13.66 8.84
CA HIS A 195 28.12 -12.86 8.41
C HIS A 195 28.04 -12.78 6.87
N ALA A 196 29.16 -12.56 6.18
CA ALA A 196 29.18 -12.53 4.72
C ALA A 196 28.77 -13.87 4.10
N ARG A 197 29.23 -14.99 4.68
CA ARG A 197 28.88 -16.34 4.21
C ARG A 197 27.38 -16.65 4.40
N HIS A 198 26.81 -16.21 5.51
CA HIS A 198 25.41 -16.51 5.91
C HIS A 198 24.47 -15.31 5.80
N HIS A 199 24.82 -14.33 4.95
CA HIS A 199 24.04 -13.09 4.82
C HIS A 199 22.58 -13.31 4.43
N ALA A 200 22.28 -14.34 3.64
CA ALA A 200 20.93 -14.70 3.21
C ALA A 200 20.19 -15.65 4.17
N GLY A 201 20.91 -16.24 5.17
CA GLY A 201 20.35 -17.19 6.11
C GLY A 201 19.71 -16.54 7.33
N VAL A 202 19.19 -17.38 8.24
CA VAL A 202 18.54 -16.94 9.51
C VAL A 202 19.22 -17.53 10.74
N LEU A 203 19.84 -18.72 10.62
CA LEU A 203 20.31 -19.51 11.75
C LEU A 203 21.37 -18.79 12.58
N PHE A 204 22.34 -18.15 11.93
CA PHE A 204 23.50 -17.53 12.58
C PHE A 204 23.32 -16.02 12.86
N LYS A 205 22.19 -15.46 12.47
CA LYS A 205 21.84 -14.08 12.83
C LYS A 205 21.44 -13.99 14.30
N SER A 206 21.96 -13.00 14.98
CA SER A 206 21.54 -12.68 16.35
C SER A 206 21.10 -11.23 16.45
N PRO A 207 20.02 -10.93 17.20
CA PRO A 207 19.56 -9.56 17.42
C PRO A 207 20.65 -8.73 18.10
N HIS A 208 20.89 -7.53 17.61
CA HIS A 208 21.86 -6.59 18.18
C HIS A 208 21.16 -5.33 18.72
N LYS A 209 21.85 -4.61 19.57
CA LYS A 209 21.37 -3.36 20.10
C LYS A 209 21.38 -2.30 18.99
N LEU A 210 20.27 -1.61 18.81
CA LEU A 210 20.15 -0.56 17.79
C LEU A 210 20.92 0.70 18.20
N ASP A 211 21.70 1.22 17.27
CA ASP A 211 22.22 2.58 17.34
C ASP A 211 21.26 3.51 16.58
N PHE A 212 20.42 4.22 17.33
CA PHE A 212 19.41 5.11 16.77
C PHE A 212 19.98 6.31 15.99
N GLN A 213 21.27 6.62 16.15
CA GLN A 213 21.95 7.66 15.38
C GLN A 213 22.55 7.11 14.07
N ASN A 214 22.62 5.78 13.92
CA ASN A 214 23.23 5.13 12.77
C ASN A 214 22.42 3.90 12.32
N LEU A 215 21.08 4.05 12.18
CA LEU A 215 20.21 2.99 11.65
C LEU A 215 20.42 2.77 10.14
N VAL A 216 20.92 3.79 9.42
CA VAL A 216 21.25 3.73 7.99
C VAL A 216 22.74 4.05 7.86
N PRO A 217 23.64 3.05 7.89
CA PRO A 217 25.07 3.26 7.74
C PRO A 217 25.39 3.75 6.32
N SER A 218 25.61 5.03 6.17
CA SER A 218 25.91 5.70 4.90
C SER A 218 27.26 6.38 4.93
N GLN A 219 27.83 6.64 3.75
CA GLN A 219 29.02 7.49 3.60
C GLN A 219 28.57 8.94 3.55
N ALA A 220 29.05 9.73 4.53
CA ALA A 220 28.83 11.16 4.57
C ALA A 220 30.02 11.88 3.91
N THR A 221 29.77 12.71 2.94
CA THR A 221 30.78 13.55 2.27
C THR A 221 30.33 15.01 2.28
N THR A 222 31.26 15.92 2.52
CA THR A 222 30.98 17.36 2.41
C THR A 222 31.43 17.87 1.04
N THR A 223 30.46 18.06 0.17
CA THR A 223 30.67 18.55 -1.18
C THR A 223 29.87 19.85 -1.33
N HIS A 224 30.41 20.85 -2.02
CA HIS A 224 29.71 22.13 -2.24
C HIS A 224 29.28 22.89 -0.96
N GLY A 225 29.94 22.62 0.17
CA GLY A 225 29.67 23.29 1.44
C GLY A 225 28.57 22.68 2.31
N TYR A 226 27.97 21.55 1.92
CA TYR A 226 26.97 20.82 2.69
C TYR A 226 27.23 19.32 2.72
N THR A 227 26.58 18.59 3.63
CA THR A 227 26.78 17.16 3.82
C THR A 227 25.80 16.35 2.95
N GLU A 228 26.34 15.39 2.22
CA GLU A 228 25.62 14.41 1.41
C GLU A 228 25.86 13.00 1.93
N HIS A 229 24.78 12.22 2.02
CA HIS A 229 24.80 10.80 2.37
C HIS A 229 24.55 9.95 1.13
N ARG A 230 25.40 8.94 0.91
CA ARG A 230 25.33 8.00 -0.22
C ARG A 230 25.74 6.62 0.24
N PHE A 231 25.37 5.58 -0.53
CA PHE A 231 25.98 4.28 -0.38
C PHE A 231 27.20 4.10 -1.28
N ASP A 232 28.09 3.20 -0.86
CA ASP A 232 29.17 2.72 -1.71
C ASP A 232 28.60 2.03 -2.96
N VAL A 233 29.34 2.09 -4.06
CA VAL A 233 28.95 1.50 -5.36
C VAL A 233 28.60 0.00 -5.23
N SER A 234 29.25 -0.72 -4.33
CA SER A 234 29.00 -2.14 -4.09
C SER A 234 27.62 -2.43 -3.49
N ARG A 235 26.99 -1.45 -2.86
CA ARG A 235 25.63 -1.55 -2.29
C ARG A 235 24.56 -1.05 -3.24
N LEU A 236 24.92 -0.48 -4.37
CA LEU A 236 23.94 0.08 -5.32
C LEU A 236 23.25 -1.07 -6.08
N ARG A 237 21.95 -0.89 -6.26
CA ARG A 237 21.09 -1.80 -7.00
C ARG A 237 20.67 -1.15 -8.33
N GLN A 238 20.83 -1.88 -9.42
CA GLN A 238 20.27 -1.48 -10.71
C GLN A 238 18.74 -1.71 -10.68
N ARG A 239 17.98 -0.67 -10.94
CA ARG A 239 16.55 -0.76 -11.06
C ARG A 239 16.13 -0.64 -12.52
N ALA A 240 15.26 -1.54 -13.00
CA ALA A 240 14.71 -1.53 -14.34
C ALA A 240 13.21 -1.24 -14.29
N GLY A 241 12.81 0.01 -14.54
CA GLY A 241 11.40 0.42 -14.63
C GLY A 241 10.62 0.30 -13.31
N PHE A 242 9.36 -0.09 -13.42
CA PHE A 242 8.40 -0.09 -12.32
C PHE A 242 8.02 -1.48 -11.79
N LYS A 243 8.83 -2.49 -12.09
CA LYS A 243 8.65 -3.84 -11.52
C LYS A 243 8.83 -3.82 -10.01
N LEU A 244 8.17 -4.76 -9.32
CA LEU A 244 8.31 -4.92 -7.87
C LEU A 244 9.78 -5.19 -7.50
N THR A 245 10.37 -4.29 -6.71
CA THR A 245 11.78 -4.37 -6.31
C THR A 245 11.97 -5.03 -4.95
N ASP A 246 10.94 -5.06 -4.13
CA ASP A 246 10.95 -5.67 -2.80
C ASP A 246 9.82 -6.70 -2.67
N LYS A 247 10.16 -7.96 -2.78
CA LYS A 247 9.21 -9.07 -2.68
C LYS A 247 8.82 -9.40 -1.23
N GLY A 248 9.46 -8.78 -0.25
CA GLY A 248 9.35 -9.12 1.16
C GLY A 248 10.10 -10.40 1.52
N THR A 249 9.86 -10.90 2.73
CA THR A 249 10.51 -12.13 3.21
C THR A 249 9.86 -13.39 2.64
N ASP A 250 10.64 -14.46 2.58
CA ASP A 250 10.17 -15.81 2.29
C ASP A 250 9.56 -16.49 3.55
N LEU A 251 9.15 -17.74 3.41
CA LEU A 251 8.62 -18.53 4.53
C LEU A 251 9.66 -18.70 5.66
N THR A 252 10.93 -18.91 5.32
CA THR A 252 12.01 -19.10 6.31
C THR A 252 12.20 -17.86 7.16
N GLY A 253 12.29 -16.68 6.53
CA GLY A 253 12.43 -15.43 7.26
C GLY A 253 11.19 -15.07 8.08
N ALA A 254 9.99 -15.30 7.56
CA ALA A 254 8.75 -15.03 8.31
C ALA A 254 8.59 -15.95 9.54
N LEU A 255 9.01 -17.21 9.43
CA LEU A 255 9.04 -18.12 10.57
C LEU A 255 10.14 -17.76 11.57
N ASP A 256 11.26 -17.19 11.12
CA ASP A 256 12.29 -16.66 12.02
C ASP A 256 11.72 -15.53 12.90
N GLU A 257 10.99 -14.58 12.29
CA GLU A 257 10.33 -13.48 13.02
C GLU A 257 9.25 -14.00 13.99
N ALA A 258 8.42 -14.95 13.53
CA ALA A 258 7.38 -15.54 14.37
C ALA A 258 7.94 -16.34 15.56
N ASN A 259 9.11 -17.02 15.40
CA ASN A 259 9.82 -17.73 16.47
C ASN A 259 10.65 -16.80 17.36
N TYR A 260 11.07 -15.64 16.84
CA TYR A 260 11.72 -14.59 17.63
C TYR A 260 10.72 -13.89 18.58
N CYS A 261 9.46 -13.85 18.22
CA CYS A 261 8.36 -13.38 19.06
C CYS A 261 8.29 -14.21 20.36
N ILE A 262 8.09 -13.53 21.50
CA ILE A 262 7.96 -14.19 22.81
C ILE A 262 6.52 -14.55 23.18
N TRP A 263 5.59 -14.39 22.24
CA TRP A 263 4.16 -14.66 22.41
C TRP A 263 3.58 -13.99 23.66
N CYS A 264 3.58 -12.67 23.64
CA CYS A 264 3.21 -11.82 24.79
C CYS A 264 1.79 -12.09 25.35
N HIS A 265 0.86 -12.64 24.55
CA HIS A 265 -0.49 -13.02 24.99
C HIS A 265 -0.45 -14.02 26.15
N GLU A 266 0.52 -14.93 26.19
CA GLU A 266 0.69 -15.89 27.32
C GLU A 266 0.91 -15.19 28.66
N GLN A 267 1.49 -13.98 28.62
CA GLN A 267 1.80 -13.17 29.80
C GLN A 267 0.74 -12.08 30.07
N GLY A 268 -0.33 -12.02 29.29
CA GLY A 268 -1.37 -11.01 29.40
C GLY A 268 -0.91 -9.59 29.03
N LYS A 269 0.20 -9.47 28.28
CA LYS A 269 0.80 -8.20 27.85
C LYS A 269 1.15 -8.30 26.37
N ASP A 270 0.50 -7.50 25.56
CA ASP A 270 0.73 -7.43 24.13
C ASP A 270 1.02 -5.98 23.72
N SER A 271 2.28 -5.58 23.75
CA SER A 271 2.67 -4.19 23.49
C SER A 271 2.64 -3.84 22.01
N CYS A 272 2.87 -4.78 21.12
CA CYS A 272 2.81 -4.54 19.67
C CYS A 272 1.37 -4.31 19.20
N SER A 273 0.40 -4.98 19.82
CA SER A 273 -1.03 -4.74 19.62
C SER A 273 -1.53 -3.50 20.37
N LYS A 274 -1.36 -3.49 21.70
CA LYS A 274 -2.01 -2.53 22.63
C LYS A 274 -1.14 -1.35 23.07
N GLY A 275 0.10 -1.30 22.62
CA GLY A 275 1.05 -0.24 22.92
C GLY A 275 1.81 -0.41 24.24
N LEU A 276 2.92 0.32 24.35
CA LEU A 276 3.74 0.39 25.57
C LEU A 276 3.24 1.50 26.49
N LYS A 277 2.47 1.14 27.51
CA LYS A 277 1.89 2.09 28.48
C LYS A 277 2.93 2.61 29.47
N GLU A 278 2.78 3.86 29.91
CA GLU A 278 3.57 4.42 31.01
C GLU A 278 3.17 3.80 32.35
N LYS A 279 4.16 3.66 33.26
CA LYS A 279 3.88 3.17 34.61
C LYS A 279 3.07 4.23 35.38
N GLY A 280 1.95 3.83 35.98
CA GLY A 280 1.11 4.73 36.79
C GLY A 280 -0.14 5.25 36.08
N ALA A 281 -0.35 4.99 34.81
CA ALA A 281 -1.54 5.37 34.03
C ALA A 281 -2.77 4.48 34.30
N SER A 282 -2.91 3.90 35.52
CA SER A 282 -4.01 3.00 35.90
C SER A 282 -5.25 3.71 36.46
N GLY A 283 -5.34 5.03 36.35
CA GLY A 283 -6.55 5.79 36.66
C GLY A 283 -7.48 5.89 35.42
N ARG A 284 -8.79 6.09 35.68
CA ARG A 284 -9.81 6.38 34.64
C ARG A 284 -9.54 7.74 33.93
N GLY A 285 -8.44 7.86 33.23
CA GLY A 285 -7.98 9.04 32.49
C GLY A 285 -6.96 8.63 31.45
N ALA A 286 -6.79 9.43 30.43
CA ALA A 286 -5.99 9.31 29.24
C ALA A 286 -4.97 8.16 29.22
N GLN A 287 -5.08 7.25 28.23
CA GLN A 287 -4.04 6.25 28.00
C GLN A 287 -2.74 6.99 27.61
N SER A 288 -1.74 6.99 28.49
CA SER A 288 -0.44 7.56 28.20
C SER A 288 0.50 6.45 27.73
N PHE A 289 1.06 6.62 26.54
CA PHE A 289 2.01 5.71 25.94
C PHE A 289 3.43 6.24 26.05
N LYS A 290 4.39 5.34 26.23
CA LYS A 290 5.82 5.68 26.15
C LYS A 290 6.15 6.25 24.79
N LYS A 291 7.26 6.99 24.73
CA LYS A 291 7.82 7.48 23.47
C LYS A 291 9.11 6.74 23.14
N SER A 292 9.36 6.56 21.85
CA SER A 292 10.64 6.07 21.32
C SER A 292 11.75 7.11 21.57
N PRO A 293 13.04 6.77 21.36
CA PRO A 293 14.13 7.73 21.38
C PRO A 293 13.94 8.91 20.41
N PHE A 294 13.16 8.75 19.38
CA PHE A 294 12.77 9.81 18.42
C PHE A 294 11.53 10.61 18.84
N GLY A 295 11.00 10.39 20.02
CA GLY A 295 9.79 11.07 20.50
C GLY A 295 8.46 10.53 19.90
N ILE A 296 8.50 9.44 19.14
CA ILE A 296 7.30 8.83 18.53
C ILE A 296 6.52 8.06 19.60
N THR A 297 5.21 8.28 19.66
CA THR A 297 4.31 7.59 20.60
C THR A 297 4.18 6.09 20.26
N LEU A 298 4.44 5.23 21.22
CA LEU A 298 4.43 3.77 21.07
C LEU A 298 3.07 3.19 21.40
N ALA A 299 2.05 3.53 20.59
CA ALA A 299 0.65 3.13 20.79
C ALA A 299 0.32 1.71 20.30
N GLY A 300 1.25 1.04 19.60
CA GLY A 300 1.02 -0.27 19.00
C GLY A 300 0.18 -0.21 17.71
N CYS A 301 -0.31 -1.36 17.29
CA CYS A 301 -1.14 -1.48 16.10
C CYS A 301 -2.45 -0.70 16.25
N PRO A 302 -2.78 0.25 15.36
CA PRO A 302 -4.04 1.00 15.43
C PRO A 302 -5.29 0.12 15.28
N LEU A 303 -5.13 -1.08 14.71
CA LEU A 303 -6.19 -2.08 14.56
C LEU A 303 -6.29 -3.03 15.76
N GLU A 304 -5.33 -2.99 16.66
CA GLU A 304 -5.21 -3.94 17.78
C GLU A 304 -5.22 -5.42 17.34
N GLU A 305 -4.53 -5.71 16.25
CA GLU A 305 -4.39 -7.09 15.77
C GLU A 305 -3.82 -8.01 16.82
N LYS A 306 -4.26 -9.25 16.84
CA LYS A 306 -3.77 -10.33 17.71
C LYS A 306 -2.46 -10.91 17.14
N ILE A 307 -1.40 -10.06 17.22
CA ILE A 307 -0.10 -10.30 16.56
C ILE A 307 0.59 -11.54 17.14
N SER A 308 0.59 -11.64 18.44
CA SER A 308 1.24 -12.71 19.18
C SER A 308 0.59 -14.08 18.90
N GLU A 309 -0.71 -14.08 18.71
CA GLU A 309 -1.53 -15.25 18.40
C GLU A 309 -1.32 -15.71 16.94
N PHE A 310 -1.33 -14.80 15.97
CA PHE A 310 -1.07 -15.23 14.59
C PHE A 310 0.38 -15.72 14.40
N HIS A 311 1.36 -15.14 15.12
CA HIS A 311 2.72 -15.68 15.11
C HIS A 311 2.77 -17.10 15.69
N LYS A 312 2.05 -17.37 16.77
CA LYS A 312 1.97 -18.72 17.35
C LYS A 312 1.32 -19.69 16.38
N ALA A 313 0.17 -19.35 15.81
CA ALA A 313 -0.50 -20.18 14.81
C ALA A 313 0.39 -20.44 13.59
N LYS A 314 1.14 -19.42 13.13
CA LYS A 314 2.09 -19.55 12.02
C LYS A 314 3.23 -20.52 12.36
N THR A 315 3.81 -20.45 13.56
CA THR A 315 4.85 -21.40 13.98
C THR A 315 4.35 -22.82 14.11
N ASP A 316 3.08 -23.00 14.39
CA ASP A 316 2.41 -24.30 14.47
C ASP A 316 2.01 -24.85 13.08
N GLY A 317 2.31 -24.11 11.99
CA GLY A 317 2.03 -24.53 10.61
C GLY A 317 0.56 -24.33 10.17
N LEU A 318 -0.19 -23.51 10.90
CA LEU A 318 -1.62 -23.24 10.67
C LEU A 318 -1.77 -21.96 9.81
N ALA A 319 -1.55 -22.07 8.50
CA ALA A 319 -1.51 -20.90 7.63
C ALA A 319 -2.87 -20.17 7.52
N ILE A 320 -3.96 -20.93 7.34
CA ILE A 320 -5.31 -20.37 7.23
C ILE A 320 -5.77 -19.83 8.58
N GLY A 321 -5.53 -20.56 9.68
CA GLY A 321 -5.82 -20.10 11.05
C GLY A 321 -5.07 -18.84 11.43
N ALA A 322 -3.80 -18.73 11.05
CA ALA A 322 -3.02 -17.51 11.26
C ALA A 322 -3.61 -16.31 10.50
N LEU A 323 -4.00 -16.49 9.22
CA LEU A 323 -4.68 -15.44 8.45
C LEU A 323 -6.06 -15.13 9.02
N ALA A 324 -6.80 -16.13 9.48
CA ALA A 324 -8.10 -15.93 10.14
C ALA A 324 -7.96 -15.07 11.41
N ILE A 325 -6.92 -15.28 12.22
CA ILE A 325 -6.62 -14.45 13.40
C ILE A 325 -6.35 -13.00 12.97
N ILE A 326 -5.55 -12.77 11.92
CA ILE A 326 -5.29 -11.42 11.37
C ILE A 326 -6.61 -10.77 10.93
N THR A 327 -7.45 -11.48 10.18
CA THR A 327 -8.67 -10.92 9.58
C THR A 327 -9.79 -10.62 10.59
N VAL A 328 -9.72 -11.12 11.81
CA VAL A 328 -10.62 -10.68 12.91
C VAL A 328 -10.53 -9.17 13.10
N ASP A 329 -9.32 -8.65 13.11
CA ASP A 329 -9.03 -7.24 13.40
C ASP A 329 -8.69 -6.43 12.13
N ASN A 330 -8.09 -7.07 11.15
CA ASN A 330 -7.63 -6.48 9.90
C ASN A 330 -8.13 -7.25 8.66
N PRO A 331 -9.38 -7.08 8.26
CA PRO A 331 -9.91 -7.72 7.06
C PRO A 331 -9.22 -7.22 5.77
N MET A 332 -8.55 -6.06 5.82
CA MET A 332 -7.81 -5.47 4.71
C MET A 332 -6.29 -5.74 4.82
N ALA A 333 -5.89 -6.94 5.24
CA ALA A 333 -4.48 -7.33 5.37
C ALA A 333 -3.67 -7.11 4.06
N ALA A 334 -4.31 -7.20 2.90
CA ALA A 334 -3.68 -6.87 1.62
C ALA A 334 -3.26 -5.39 1.49
N ALA A 335 -3.80 -4.50 2.32
CA ALA A 335 -3.50 -3.05 2.33
C ALA A 335 -2.58 -2.63 3.47
N THR A 336 -2.07 -3.55 4.26
CA THR A 336 -1.21 -3.32 5.42
C THR A 336 0.07 -4.17 5.36
N GLY A 337 0.82 -4.25 6.43
CA GLY A 337 2.00 -5.10 6.53
C GLY A 337 3.25 -4.48 5.90
N HIS A 338 4.04 -5.33 5.26
CA HIS A 338 5.36 -4.98 4.73
C HIS A 338 5.35 -3.74 3.84
N ARG A 339 6.20 -2.78 4.13
CA ARG A 339 6.39 -1.48 3.44
C ARG A 339 5.23 -0.48 3.57
N ILE A 340 4.13 -0.87 4.22
CA ILE A 340 2.97 0.02 4.41
C ILE A 340 2.95 0.59 5.82
N CYS A 341 3.14 -0.24 6.83
CA CYS A 341 3.09 0.18 8.23
C CYS A 341 4.06 -0.60 9.11
N ASN A 342 4.46 0.01 10.24
CA ASN A 342 5.37 -0.59 11.22
C ASN A 342 5.10 -0.11 12.67
N ASP A 343 3.90 0.38 12.96
CA ASP A 343 3.57 0.90 14.31
C ASP A 343 3.56 -0.21 15.38
N CYS A 344 3.20 -1.44 15.01
CA CYS A 344 3.32 -2.64 15.83
C CYS A 344 4.79 -2.96 16.15
N MET A 345 5.65 -2.97 15.14
CA MET A 345 7.07 -3.23 15.24
C MET A 345 7.78 -2.23 16.18
N LYS A 346 7.49 -0.92 16.05
CA LYS A 346 8.00 0.12 16.94
C LYS A 346 7.64 -0.09 18.41
N SER A 347 6.48 -0.68 18.67
CA SER A 347 5.96 -0.93 20.01
C SER A 347 6.28 -2.34 20.54
N CYS A 348 7.03 -3.14 19.77
CA CYS A 348 7.51 -4.44 20.22
C CYS A 348 8.34 -4.29 21.51
N ILE A 349 8.27 -5.27 22.41
CA ILE A 349 9.08 -5.27 23.64
C ILE A 349 10.58 -5.18 23.35
N TYR A 350 11.01 -5.66 22.18
CA TYR A 350 12.38 -5.62 21.70
C TYR A 350 12.76 -4.31 20.96
N GLN A 351 11.94 -3.28 21.00
CA GLN A 351 12.14 -2.01 20.27
C GLN A 351 13.48 -1.29 20.53
N LYS A 352 14.23 -1.66 21.59
CA LYS A 352 15.57 -1.12 21.88
C LYS A 352 16.74 -1.94 21.33
N GLN A 353 16.44 -3.12 20.81
CA GLN A 353 17.29 -3.94 19.97
C GLN A 353 16.55 -4.17 18.65
N GLU A 354 16.88 -5.17 17.85
CA GLU A 354 16.07 -5.48 16.68
C GLU A 354 14.67 -5.91 17.11
N PRO A 355 13.62 -5.16 16.77
CA PRO A 355 12.25 -5.59 17.05
C PRO A 355 11.86 -6.72 16.10
N VAL A 356 10.87 -7.51 16.48
CA VAL A 356 10.26 -8.49 15.58
C VAL A 356 9.72 -7.76 14.34
N ASN A 357 10.09 -8.18 13.15
CA ASN A 357 9.59 -7.61 11.89
C ASN A 357 8.19 -8.15 11.56
N ILE A 358 7.23 -7.73 12.38
CA ILE A 358 5.83 -8.12 12.30
C ILE A 358 5.22 -7.86 10.91
N PRO A 359 5.46 -6.69 10.26
CA PRO A 359 4.90 -6.40 8.95
C PRO A 359 5.28 -7.43 7.87
N GLN A 360 6.50 -7.93 7.91
CA GLN A 360 6.93 -8.98 6.97
C GLN A 360 6.24 -10.32 7.26
N ALA A 361 6.14 -10.71 8.52
CA ALA A 361 5.46 -11.94 8.92
C ALA A 361 3.96 -11.90 8.57
N GLU A 362 3.29 -10.76 8.77
CA GLU A 362 1.88 -10.52 8.39
C GLU A 362 1.68 -10.70 6.88
N THR A 363 2.46 -9.98 6.07
CA THR A 363 2.35 -10.06 4.61
C THR A 363 2.67 -11.47 4.08
N ARG A 364 3.66 -12.17 4.65
CA ARG A 364 3.96 -13.55 4.24
C ARG A 364 2.83 -14.50 4.65
N THR A 365 2.19 -14.30 5.79
CA THR A 365 1.03 -15.10 6.19
C THR A 365 -0.13 -14.95 5.21
N LEU A 366 -0.40 -13.72 4.74
CA LEU A 366 -1.39 -13.51 3.68
C LEU A 366 -0.96 -14.23 2.38
N LYS A 367 0.29 -14.09 1.96
CA LYS A 367 0.81 -14.72 0.73
C LYS A 367 0.76 -16.25 0.80
N ASP A 368 1.06 -16.86 1.95
CA ASP A 368 0.99 -18.31 2.13
C ASP A 368 -0.41 -18.85 1.80
N VAL A 369 -1.45 -18.14 2.20
CA VAL A 369 -2.84 -18.52 1.87
C VAL A 369 -3.19 -18.17 0.44
N LEU A 370 -2.79 -16.99 -0.07
CA LEU A 370 -3.08 -16.59 -1.45
C LEU A 370 -2.46 -17.54 -2.50
N GLU A 371 -1.34 -18.16 -2.17
CA GLU A 371 -0.62 -19.11 -3.02
C GLU A 371 -1.26 -20.53 -3.02
N LEU A 372 -2.20 -20.83 -2.10
CA LEU A 372 -3.01 -22.04 -2.15
C LEU A 372 -4.03 -21.99 -3.31
N PRO A 373 -4.45 -23.15 -3.84
CA PRO A 373 -5.63 -23.18 -4.71
C PRO A 373 -6.82 -22.51 -4.01
N TRP A 374 -7.55 -21.67 -4.75
CA TRP A 374 -8.65 -20.85 -4.22
C TRP A 374 -8.23 -19.83 -3.16
N GLY A 375 -6.93 -19.52 -3.04
CA GLY A 375 -6.39 -18.69 -1.97
C GLY A 375 -7.06 -17.33 -1.84
N PHE A 376 -7.40 -16.67 -2.96
CA PHE A 376 -8.19 -15.43 -2.95
C PHE A 376 -9.59 -15.65 -2.38
N GLU A 377 -10.27 -16.74 -2.78
CA GLU A 377 -11.63 -17.04 -2.31
C GLU A 377 -11.66 -17.36 -0.81
N ILE A 378 -10.63 -18.06 -0.32
CA ILE A 378 -10.43 -18.33 1.11
C ILE A 378 -10.24 -17.01 1.88
N TYR A 379 -9.30 -16.15 1.45
CA TYR A 379 -9.09 -14.86 2.09
C TYR A 379 -10.36 -13.99 2.06
N SER A 380 -11.00 -13.90 0.90
CA SER A 380 -12.27 -13.19 0.73
C SER A 380 -13.38 -13.73 1.64
N LEU A 381 -13.48 -15.05 1.79
CA LEU A 381 -14.41 -15.68 2.72
C LEU A 381 -14.12 -15.27 4.18
N LEU A 382 -12.87 -15.40 4.63
CA LEU A 382 -12.45 -15.08 6.00
C LEU A 382 -12.71 -13.62 6.39
N THR A 383 -12.79 -12.69 5.44
CA THR A 383 -13.17 -11.30 5.72
C THR A 383 -14.67 -11.12 6.01
N ARG A 384 -15.51 -12.06 5.63
CA ARG A 384 -16.97 -12.02 5.81
C ARG A 384 -17.51 -13.08 6.73
N TRP A 385 -16.95 -14.28 6.69
CA TRP A 385 -17.23 -15.36 7.63
C TRP A 385 -15.93 -15.79 8.30
N ASN A 386 -15.86 -15.61 9.59
CA ASN A 386 -14.69 -15.99 10.36
C ASN A 386 -15.15 -16.50 11.74
N PRO A 387 -15.11 -17.81 11.99
CA PRO A 387 -15.57 -18.37 13.27
C PRO A 387 -14.72 -17.93 14.47
N LEU A 388 -13.48 -17.42 14.22
CA LEU A 388 -12.62 -16.83 15.24
C LEU A 388 -13.03 -15.39 15.59
N ASN A 389 -13.89 -14.76 14.82
CA ASN A 389 -14.54 -13.51 15.24
C ASN A 389 -15.72 -13.85 16.14
N LEU A 390 -15.46 -13.97 17.44
CA LEU A 390 -16.40 -14.47 18.44
C LEU A 390 -17.71 -13.66 18.51
N ARG A 391 -17.66 -12.35 18.18
CA ARG A 391 -18.84 -11.48 18.27
C ARG A 391 -19.64 -11.38 16.97
N ASN A 392 -18.95 -11.35 15.84
CA ASN A 392 -19.56 -11.16 14.55
C ASN A 392 -18.97 -12.16 13.55
N PRO A 393 -19.27 -13.45 13.68
CA PRO A 393 -18.70 -14.49 12.80
C PRO A 393 -19.15 -14.37 11.34
N TYR A 394 -20.24 -13.64 11.08
CA TYR A 394 -20.79 -13.34 9.76
C TYR A 394 -21.53 -12.00 9.78
N PRO A 395 -21.85 -11.37 8.61
CA PRO A 395 -22.52 -10.07 8.54
C PRO A 395 -23.88 -10.05 9.22
N LYS A 396 -24.24 -8.92 9.80
CA LYS A 396 -25.58 -8.67 10.34
C LYS A 396 -26.64 -8.73 9.23
N ALA A 397 -27.90 -8.80 9.61
CA ALA A 397 -29.02 -8.73 8.68
C ALA A 397 -29.06 -7.35 7.98
N PRO A 398 -29.58 -7.26 6.74
CA PRO A 398 -29.72 -6.00 6.04
C PRO A 398 -30.46 -4.96 6.88
N SER A 399 -29.88 -3.80 7.06
CA SER A 399 -30.42 -2.72 7.88
C SER A 399 -31.41 -1.83 7.12
N GLY A 400 -31.39 -1.88 5.78
CA GLY A 400 -32.09 -0.95 4.91
C GLY A 400 -31.51 0.46 4.88
N LYS A 401 -30.34 0.69 5.50
CA LYS A 401 -29.65 1.98 5.53
C LYS A 401 -28.64 2.12 4.41
N ARG A 402 -28.53 3.31 3.83
CA ARG A 402 -27.71 3.64 2.68
C ARG A 402 -26.69 4.71 3.01
N ILE A 403 -25.45 4.39 2.83
CA ILE A 403 -24.33 5.25 3.21
C ILE A 403 -23.52 5.62 1.97
N MET A 404 -23.28 6.90 1.77
CA MET A 404 -22.29 7.38 0.82
C MET A 404 -20.94 7.47 1.50
N VAL A 405 -19.93 6.79 0.95
CA VAL A 405 -18.53 6.93 1.38
C VAL A 405 -17.79 7.76 0.34
N ALA A 406 -17.40 8.97 0.71
CA ALA A 406 -16.68 9.89 -0.17
C ALA A 406 -15.17 9.78 0.04
N GLY A 407 -14.46 9.29 -0.99
CA GLY A 407 -13.05 8.94 -0.96
C GLY A 407 -12.85 7.45 -0.67
N MET A 408 -12.23 6.75 -1.63
CA MET A 408 -12.02 5.30 -1.58
C MET A 408 -10.56 4.92 -1.29
N GLY A 409 -9.84 5.77 -0.55
CA GLY A 409 -8.53 5.46 0.03
C GLY A 409 -8.64 4.45 1.19
N PRO A 410 -7.53 4.23 1.93
CA PRO A 410 -7.46 3.26 3.02
C PRO A 410 -8.58 3.37 4.06
N ALA A 411 -8.98 4.58 4.44
CA ALA A 411 -10.12 4.78 5.32
C ALA A 411 -11.44 4.38 4.65
N GLY A 412 -11.65 4.78 3.38
CA GLY A 412 -12.92 4.59 2.67
C GLY A 412 -13.19 3.12 2.36
N PHE A 413 -12.21 2.37 1.81
CA PHE A 413 -12.44 0.96 1.51
C PHE A 413 -12.59 0.11 2.77
N SER A 414 -11.84 0.43 3.84
CA SER A 414 -11.98 -0.28 5.12
C SER A 414 -13.32 0.02 5.79
N LEU A 415 -13.74 1.29 5.81
CA LEU A 415 -15.03 1.69 6.36
C LEU A 415 -16.19 1.02 5.61
N SER A 416 -16.13 1.00 4.27
CA SER A 416 -17.11 0.33 3.43
C SER A 416 -17.26 -1.14 3.81
N HIS A 417 -16.14 -1.84 4.02
CA HIS A 417 -16.13 -3.23 4.44
C HIS A 417 -16.83 -3.44 5.80
N PHE A 418 -16.45 -2.68 6.83
CA PHE A 418 -17.03 -2.82 8.17
C PHE A 418 -18.52 -2.50 8.18
N LEU A 419 -18.93 -1.41 7.51
CA LEU A 419 -20.33 -1.01 7.44
C LEU A 419 -21.19 -2.02 6.65
N MET A 420 -20.64 -2.66 5.61
CA MET A 420 -21.33 -3.75 4.91
C MET A 420 -21.51 -4.99 5.81
N ASN A 421 -20.51 -5.28 6.67
CA ASN A 421 -20.66 -6.37 7.65
C ASN A 421 -21.68 -6.04 8.74
N ASP A 422 -21.95 -4.75 8.99
CA ASP A 422 -23.05 -4.29 9.84
C ASP A 422 -24.42 -4.25 9.11
N GLY A 423 -24.48 -4.71 7.86
CA GLY A 423 -25.72 -4.86 7.10
C GLY A 423 -26.15 -3.61 6.33
N HIS A 424 -25.30 -2.62 6.17
CA HIS A 424 -25.60 -1.40 5.43
C HIS A 424 -25.30 -1.53 3.93
N THR A 425 -26.01 -0.77 3.10
CA THR A 425 -25.75 -0.62 1.66
C THR A 425 -24.83 0.57 1.46
N ILE A 426 -23.73 0.37 0.71
CA ILE A 426 -22.66 1.34 0.55
C ILE A 426 -22.51 1.77 -0.91
N VAL A 427 -22.41 3.06 -1.11
CA VAL A 427 -21.97 3.64 -2.38
C VAL A 427 -20.66 4.39 -2.14
N GLY A 428 -19.58 3.85 -2.64
CA GLY A 428 -18.27 4.50 -2.65
C GLY A 428 -18.14 5.43 -3.84
N ILE A 429 -17.78 6.69 -3.60
CA ILE A 429 -17.45 7.66 -4.65
C ILE A 429 -16.03 8.15 -4.49
N ASP A 430 -15.37 8.44 -5.60
CA ASP A 430 -14.03 9.04 -5.59
C ASP A 430 -13.88 10.06 -6.71
N GLY A 431 -13.18 11.16 -6.47
CA GLY A 431 -12.83 12.16 -7.47
C GLY A 431 -11.82 11.65 -8.51
N LEU A 432 -11.12 10.56 -8.24
CA LEU A 432 -10.22 9.94 -9.21
C LEU A 432 -10.99 9.05 -10.19
N LYS A 433 -10.43 8.94 -11.41
CA LYS A 433 -10.85 7.91 -12.35
C LYS A 433 -10.54 6.53 -11.77
N ILE A 434 -11.55 5.67 -11.72
CA ILE A 434 -11.40 4.29 -11.27
C ILE A 434 -11.67 3.39 -12.48
N GLU A 435 -10.62 2.74 -12.99
CA GLU A 435 -10.75 1.85 -14.15
C GLU A 435 -11.65 0.65 -13.84
N PRO A 436 -12.59 0.27 -14.72
CA PRO A 436 -13.41 -0.91 -14.50
C PRO A 436 -12.57 -2.18 -14.53
N LEU A 437 -12.86 -3.11 -13.63
CA LEU A 437 -12.34 -4.48 -13.72
C LEU A 437 -13.18 -5.30 -14.70
N PRO A 438 -12.61 -6.38 -15.27
CA PRO A 438 -13.38 -7.30 -16.09
C PRO A 438 -14.64 -7.79 -15.35
N PRO A 439 -15.82 -7.80 -15.99
CA PRO A 439 -17.07 -8.26 -15.35
C PRO A 439 -16.99 -9.68 -14.81
N SER A 440 -16.25 -10.55 -15.48
CA SER A 440 -16.00 -11.93 -15.02
C SER A 440 -15.22 -12.01 -13.70
N LEU A 441 -14.48 -10.98 -13.32
CA LEU A 441 -13.78 -10.89 -12.04
C LEU A 441 -14.59 -10.16 -10.98
N SER A 442 -15.12 -8.98 -11.32
CA SER A 442 -15.78 -8.09 -10.36
C SER A 442 -17.26 -8.43 -10.10
N GLY A 443 -17.92 -9.08 -11.05
CA GLY A 443 -19.39 -9.26 -11.01
C GLY A 443 -20.15 -7.97 -11.31
N VAL A 444 -19.48 -6.97 -11.94
CA VAL A 444 -20.08 -5.68 -12.30
C VAL A 444 -19.85 -5.40 -13.78
N ASP A 445 -20.91 -5.14 -14.53
CA ASP A 445 -20.84 -4.82 -15.94
C ASP A 445 -20.48 -3.34 -16.20
N ALA A 446 -20.45 -2.99 -17.47
CA ALA A 446 -20.11 -1.64 -17.93
C ALA A 446 -21.08 -0.55 -17.45
N ALA A 447 -22.34 -0.92 -17.23
CA ALA A 447 -23.38 0.00 -16.75
C ALA A 447 -23.46 0.05 -15.21
N GLY A 448 -22.65 -0.74 -14.51
CA GLY A 448 -22.69 -0.88 -13.05
C GLY A 448 -23.73 -1.92 -12.57
N GLY A 449 -24.32 -2.68 -13.50
CA GLY A 449 -25.25 -3.78 -13.22
C GLY A 449 -24.54 -5.03 -12.68
N ARG A 450 -25.28 -5.86 -11.95
CA ARG A 450 -24.76 -7.12 -11.41
C ARG A 450 -24.80 -8.23 -12.44
N VAL A 451 -23.65 -8.89 -12.60
CA VAL A 451 -23.49 -10.06 -13.49
C VAL A 451 -22.75 -11.16 -12.73
N PRO A 452 -22.90 -12.43 -13.16
CA PRO A 452 -22.12 -13.51 -12.58
C PRO A 452 -20.61 -13.28 -12.74
N PHE A 453 -19.83 -13.62 -11.73
CA PHE A 453 -18.36 -13.61 -11.76
C PHE A 453 -17.79 -15.02 -11.62
N GLN A 454 -16.56 -15.21 -12.05
CA GLN A 454 -15.84 -16.47 -11.95
C GLN A 454 -15.01 -16.52 -10.67
N PRO A 455 -15.04 -17.62 -9.92
CA PRO A 455 -14.12 -17.83 -8.80
C PRO A 455 -12.67 -17.94 -9.30
N ILE A 456 -11.72 -17.48 -8.49
CA ILE A 456 -10.30 -17.42 -8.81
C ILE A 456 -9.61 -18.62 -8.18
N HIS A 457 -9.13 -19.54 -9.02
CA HIS A 457 -8.45 -20.73 -8.57
C HIS A 457 -6.99 -20.46 -8.19
N ASP A 458 -6.31 -19.68 -9.00
CA ASP A 458 -4.90 -19.33 -8.80
C ASP A 458 -4.76 -17.80 -8.70
N ILE A 459 -4.10 -17.31 -7.65
CA ILE A 459 -3.90 -15.87 -7.45
C ILE A 459 -3.17 -15.21 -8.63
N ARG A 460 -2.37 -15.95 -9.38
CA ARG A 460 -1.66 -15.47 -10.57
C ARG A 460 -2.60 -15.02 -11.69
N GLU A 461 -3.85 -15.45 -11.70
CA GLU A 461 -4.91 -14.96 -12.61
C GLU A 461 -5.22 -13.47 -12.40
N LEU A 462 -4.98 -12.95 -11.19
CA LEU A 462 -5.14 -11.53 -10.86
C LEU A 462 -3.89 -10.70 -11.14
N TYR A 463 -2.72 -11.33 -11.19
CA TYR A 463 -1.46 -10.61 -11.28
C TYR A 463 -1.14 -10.21 -12.72
N GLU A 464 -0.74 -8.98 -12.87
CA GLU A 464 -0.23 -8.42 -14.12
C GLU A 464 1.13 -7.74 -13.89
N SER A 465 1.89 -7.54 -14.95
CA SER A 465 3.15 -6.82 -14.86
C SER A 465 2.90 -5.38 -14.41
N LEU A 466 3.62 -4.95 -13.37
CA LEU A 466 3.49 -3.60 -12.83
C LEU A 466 3.96 -2.51 -13.80
N ASP A 467 4.76 -2.86 -14.81
CA ASP A 467 5.18 -1.94 -15.88
C ASP A 467 4.05 -1.64 -16.88
N THR A 468 3.08 -2.53 -17.02
CA THR A 468 2.05 -2.46 -18.08
C THR A 468 0.61 -2.49 -17.56
N ARG A 469 0.42 -2.63 -16.24
CA ARG A 469 -0.92 -2.69 -15.63
C ARG A 469 -1.74 -1.44 -15.93
N ALA A 470 -3.06 -1.60 -16.04
CA ALA A 470 -3.97 -0.46 -16.00
C ALA A 470 -3.91 0.20 -14.61
N MET A 471 -3.76 1.53 -14.58
CA MET A 471 -3.73 2.28 -13.33
C MET A 471 -5.15 2.41 -12.79
N ALA A 472 -5.46 1.61 -11.76
CA ALA A 472 -6.83 1.45 -11.28
C ALA A 472 -7.45 2.75 -10.73
N GLY A 473 -6.62 3.65 -10.18
CA GLY A 473 -7.08 4.90 -9.57
C GLY A 473 -7.79 4.72 -8.22
N PHE A 474 -7.88 3.50 -7.74
CA PHE A 474 -8.60 3.16 -6.52
C PHE A 474 -7.78 3.51 -5.27
N GLY A 475 -8.29 4.44 -4.48
CA GLY A 475 -7.73 4.74 -3.18
C GLY A 475 -6.59 5.75 -3.14
N GLY A 476 -6.43 6.62 -4.13
CA GLY A 476 -5.47 7.72 -4.10
C GLY A 476 -4.05 7.30 -3.72
N VAL A 477 -3.64 7.55 -2.47
CA VAL A 477 -2.29 7.22 -2.00
C VAL A 477 -1.93 5.74 -2.09
N ALA A 478 -2.89 4.84 -2.01
CA ALA A 478 -2.66 3.41 -2.23
C ALA A 478 -2.30 3.12 -3.69
N GLU A 479 -2.77 3.93 -4.63
CA GLU A 479 -2.41 3.82 -6.04
C GLU A 479 -1.05 4.45 -6.36
N TYR A 480 -0.80 5.68 -5.95
CA TYR A 480 0.39 6.42 -6.39
C TYR A 480 1.56 6.44 -5.38
N GLY A 481 1.35 6.05 -4.12
CA GLY A 481 2.43 5.94 -3.12
C GLY A 481 3.08 4.55 -3.10
N ILE A 482 4.33 4.46 -2.62
CA ILE A 482 5.11 3.21 -2.45
C ILE A 482 5.06 2.33 -3.71
N THR A 483 5.39 2.89 -4.84
CA THR A 483 5.05 2.39 -6.18
C THR A 483 5.65 1.02 -6.50
N VAL A 484 6.90 0.76 -6.12
CA VAL A 484 7.63 -0.46 -6.48
C VAL A 484 8.06 -1.29 -5.28
N ARG A 485 7.75 -0.86 -4.09
CA ARG A 485 8.06 -1.55 -2.83
C ARG A 485 6.87 -2.28 -2.24
N TRP A 486 5.67 -1.98 -2.74
CA TRP A 486 4.44 -2.67 -2.44
C TRP A 486 3.80 -3.22 -3.71
N ASP A 487 3.34 -4.47 -3.68
CA ASP A 487 2.74 -5.11 -4.84
C ASP A 487 1.37 -4.50 -5.18
N LYS A 488 1.33 -3.66 -6.23
CA LYS A 488 0.10 -3.01 -6.70
C LYS A 488 -0.98 -3.98 -7.20
N ASN A 489 -0.65 -5.26 -7.43
CA ASN A 489 -1.65 -6.28 -7.68
C ASN A 489 -2.61 -6.45 -6.51
N PHE A 490 -2.19 -6.11 -5.28
CA PHE A 490 -3.05 -6.12 -4.10
C PHE A 490 -4.22 -5.14 -4.19
N LEU A 491 -4.13 -4.08 -5.00
CA LEU A 491 -5.28 -3.19 -5.26
C LEU A 491 -6.46 -3.94 -5.88
N LYS A 492 -6.23 -4.89 -6.80
CA LYS A 492 -7.30 -5.73 -7.34
C LYS A 492 -7.93 -6.60 -6.26
N ILE A 493 -7.11 -7.19 -5.37
CA ILE A 493 -7.60 -7.98 -4.24
C ILE A 493 -8.54 -7.13 -3.39
N ILE A 494 -8.10 -5.95 -2.95
CA ILE A 494 -8.91 -5.01 -2.15
C ILE A 494 -10.22 -4.66 -2.86
N ARG A 495 -10.18 -4.36 -4.16
CA ARG A 495 -11.38 -4.06 -4.96
C ARG A 495 -12.36 -5.22 -4.96
N LEU A 496 -11.90 -6.44 -5.22
CA LEU A 496 -12.75 -7.62 -5.32
C LEU A 496 -13.37 -8.01 -3.97
N LEU A 497 -12.71 -7.74 -2.83
CA LEU A 497 -13.30 -7.90 -1.50
C LEU A 497 -14.57 -7.05 -1.31
N LEU A 498 -14.68 -5.94 -2.04
CA LEU A 498 -15.82 -5.03 -1.97
C LEU A 498 -16.77 -5.20 -3.15
N GLU A 499 -16.28 -5.11 -4.38
CA GLU A 499 -17.09 -5.01 -5.60
C GLU A 499 -17.96 -6.24 -5.86
N ARG A 500 -17.54 -7.44 -5.43
CA ARG A 500 -18.34 -8.67 -5.55
C ARG A 500 -19.54 -8.72 -4.61
N ARG A 501 -19.64 -7.80 -3.64
CA ARG A 501 -20.74 -7.75 -2.68
C ARG A 501 -21.92 -6.98 -3.27
N GLU A 502 -23.12 -7.55 -3.22
CA GLU A 502 -24.33 -6.98 -3.84
C GLU A 502 -24.71 -5.61 -3.23
N GLN A 503 -24.44 -5.39 -1.94
CA GLN A 503 -24.73 -4.16 -1.23
C GLN A 503 -23.68 -3.06 -1.47
N PHE A 504 -22.71 -3.25 -2.37
CA PHE A 504 -21.67 -2.25 -2.68
C PHE A 504 -21.77 -1.75 -4.11
N SER A 505 -21.63 -0.45 -4.31
CA SER A 505 -21.45 0.17 -5.62
C SER A 505 -20.29 1.16 -5.59
N LEU A 506 -19.49 1.19 -6.66
CA LEU A 506 -18.32 2.06 -6.79
C LEU A 506 -18.47 2.97 -8.00
N ILE A 507 -18.34 4.29 -7.79
CA ILE A 507 -18.46 5.29 -8.85
C ILE A 507 -17.23 6.22 -8.79
N GLY A 508 -16.30 6.06 -9.73
CA GLY A 508 -15.14 6.93 -9.89
C GLY A 508 -15.45 8.16 -10.72
N GLY A 509 -14.64 9.21 -10.58
CA GLY A 509 -14.81 10.47 -11.26
C GLY A 509 -16.00 11.32 -10.75
N VAL A 510 -16.38 11.10 -9.51
CA VAL A 510 -17.45 11.86 -8.82
C VAL A 510 -16.83 12.58 -7.62
N ARG A 511 -16.68 13.88 -7.73
CA ARG A 511 -16.14 14.70 -6.64
C ARG A 511 -17.25 15.10 -5.68
N PHE A 512 -17.11 14.74 -4.41
CA PHE A 512 -17.98 15.24 -3.35
C PHE A 512 -17.72 16.75 -3.12
N GLY A 513 -18.77 17.52 -3.04
CA GLY A 513 -18.76 19.00 -2.98
C GLY A 513 -18.79 19.68 -4.36
N GLY A 514 -18.44 18.96 -5.43
CA GLY A 514 -18.50 19.45 -6.80
C GLY A 514 -19.59 18.75 -7.62
N THR A 515 -19.37 17.48 -7.98
CA THR A 515 -20.36 16.70 -8.75
C THR A 515 -21.59 16.39 -7.92
N VAL A 516 -21.44 16.02 -6.66
CA VAL A 516 -22.51 15.75 -5.70
C VAL A 516 -22.24 16.49 -4.38
N THR A 517 -23.22 17.24 -3.89
CA THR A 517 -23.13 17.93 -2.58
C THR A 517 -23.75 17.10 -1.47
N ALA A 518 -23.63 17.56 -0.22
CA ALA A 518 -24.30 16.96 0.92
C ALA A 518 -25.82 16.92 0.71
N GLU A 519 -26.41 18.03 0.26
CA GLU A 519 -27.85 18.11 -0.01
C GLU A 519 -28.31 17.19 -1.12
N ASP A 520 -27.55 17.08 -2.23
CA ASP A 520 -27.86 16.12 -3.29
C ASP A 520 -27.82 14.68 -2.78
N ALA A 521 -26.81 14.32 -2.02
CA ALA A 521 -26.67 12.98 -1.48
C ALA A 521 -27.89 12.61 -0.60
N PHE A 522 -28.27 13.51 0.29
CA PHE A 522 -29.46 13.29 1.11
C PHE A 522 -30.77 13.28 0.31
N ALA A 523 -30.89 14.11 -0.71
CA ALA A 523 -32.06 14.12 -1.62
C ALA A 523 -32.11 12.86 -2.51
N LEU A 524 -30.97 12.28 -2.88
CA LEU A 524 -30.90 11.01 -3.59
C LEU A 524 -31.34 9.82 -2.73
N GLY A 525 -31.43 9.97 -1.40
CA GLY A 525 -31.93 8.94 -0.49
C GLY A 525 -30.87 8.26 0.37
N PHE A 526 -29.73 8.89 0.55
CA PHE A 526 -28.73 8.43 1.54
C PHE A 526 -29.17 8.77 2.98
N ASP A 527 -28.91 7.86 3.89
CA ASP A 527 -29.15 8.00 5.33
C ASP A 527 -27.96 8.63 6.06
N HIS A 528 -26.75 8.48 5.48
CA HIS A 528 -25.50 8.94 6.07
C HIS A 528 -24.46 9.25 5.00
N ILE A 529 -23.56 10.20 5.30
CA ILE A 529 -22.40 10.50 4.47
C ILE A 529 -21.15 10.34 5.32
N ALA A 530 -20.18 9.56 4.84
CA ALA A 530 -18.90 9.36 5.50
C ALA A 530 -17.76 9.91 4.64
N LEU A 531 -17.04 10.92 5.15
CA LEU A 531 -15.91 11.54 4.46
C LEU A 531 -14.61 10.79 4.76
N ALA A 532 -13.96 10.27 3.72
CA ALA A 532 -12.66 9.62 3.77
C ALA A 532 -11.71 10.23 2.71
N ILE A 533 -11.78 11.57 2.55
CA ILE A 533 -11.19 12.33 1.43
C ILE A 533 -9.69 12.63 1.59
N GLY A 534 -9.05 12.15 2.65
CA GLY A 534 -7.60 12.14 2.84
C GLY A 534 -6.93 13.51 2.98
N ALA A 535 -5.59 13.52 2.80
CA ALA A 535 -4.74 14.71 2.88
C ALA A 535 -4.09 15.00 1.52
N GLY A 536 -4.91 15.25 0.50
CA GLY A 536 -4.44 15.48 -0.86
C GLY A 536 -3.93 16.91 -1.14
N ARG A 537 -4.04 17.84 -0.20
CA ARG A 537 -3.58 19.23 -0.38
C ARG A 537 -2.07 19.33 -0.11
N PRO A 538 -1.21 19.59 -1.12
CA PRO A 538 0.22 19.75 -0.87
C PRO A 538 0.53 21.02 -0.10
N THR A 539 1.61 21.00 0.68
CA THR A 539 2.18 22.20 1.28
C THR A 539 2.94 22.98 0.21
N VAL A 540 2.49 24.20 -0.06
CA VAL A 540 3.15 25.11 -0.99
C VAL A 540 4.26 25.83 -0.24
N LEU A 541 5.47 25.85 -0.81
CA LEU A 541 6.58 26.66 -0.33
C LEU A 541 6.55 28.00 -1.06
N ASP A 542 6.46 29.07 -0.28
CA ASP A 542 6.54 30.43 -0.81
C ASP A 542 8.01 30.78 -1.05
N MET A 543 8.43 30.70 -2.31
CA MET A 543 9.78 31.01 -2.74
C MET A 543 9.78 31.61 -4.16
N PRO A 544 10.71 32.54 -4.47
CA PRO A 544 10.84 33.09 -5.81
C PRO A 544 10.98 32.01 -6.87
N ASN A 545 10.28 32.21 -8.00
CA ASN A 545 10.21 31.30 -9.14
C ASN A 545 9.66 29.91 -8.82
N GLY A 546 8.90 29.74 -7.72
CA GLY A 546 8.30 28.45 -7.34
C GLY A 546 7.29 27.87 -8.34
N LEU A 547 6.91 28.63 -9.38
CA LEU A 547 6.05 28.21 -10.49
C LEU A 547 6.80 28.07 -11.83
N ALA A 548 8.13 28.15 -11.82
CA ALA A 548 8.94 27.97 -13.03
C ALA A 548 8.72 26.57 -13.63
N ARG A 549 8.90 26.44 -14.94
CA ARG A 549 8.90 25.13 -15.60
C ARG A 549 9.97 24.24 -14.98
N GLY A 550 9.66 22.97 -14.81
CA GLY A 550 10.51 22.01 -14.06
C GLY A 550 10.23 21.97 -12.56
N VAL A 551 9.42 22.90 -11.99
CA VAL A 551 8.98 22.84 -10.60
C VAL A 551 7.60 22.21 -10.50
N ARG A 552 7.41 21.22 -9.61
CA ARG A 552 6.13 20.53 -9.37
C ARG A 552 5.99 20.15 -7.91
N THR A 553 4.76 19.92 -7.46
CA THR A 553 4.56 19.21 -6.20
C THR A 553 4.83 17.70 -6.39
N ALA A 554 5.30 17.05 -5.34
CA ALA A 554 5.56 15.62 -5.37
C ALA A 554 4.29 14.80 -5.64
N SER A 555 3.14 15.21 -5.08
CA SER A 555 1.86 14.57 -5.32
C SER A 555 1.44 14.65 -6.79
N ASP A 556 1.59 15.81 -7.43
CA ASP A 556 1.26 15.98 -8.85
C ASP A 556 2.17 15.11 -9.73
N PHE A 557 3.47 15.04 -9.39
CA PHE A 557 4.41 14.17 -10.10
C PHE A 557 4.01 12.70 -9.99
N LEU A 558 3.80 12.18 -8.77
CA LEU A 558 3.47 10.78 -8.54
C LEU A 558 2.09 10.41 -9.11
N MET A 559 1.10 11.30 -8.98
CA MET A 559 -0.22 11.08 -9.55
C MET A 559 -0.18 11.07 -11.09
N ALA A 560 0.52 12.00 -11.72
CA ALA A 560 0.68 12.02 -13.17
C ALA A 560 1.41 10.76 -13.66
N LEU A 561 2.46 10.33 -12.96
CA LEU A 561 3.21 9.13 -13.28
C LEU A 561 2.33 7.87 -13.28
N GLN A 562 1.51 7.70 -12.25
CA GLN A 562 0.69 6.51 -12.04
C GLN A 562 -0.69 6.62 -12.68
N LEU A 563 -1.46 7.67 -12.36
CA LEU A 563 -2.88 7.72 -12.73
C LEU A 563 -3.14 8.15 -14.19
N THR A 564 -2.19 8.83 -14.84
CA THR A 564 -2.27 9.10 -16.28
C THR A 564 -1.58 8.02 -17.12
N GLY A 565 -0.91 7.07 -16.48
CA GLY A 565 -0.14 6.04 -17.16
C GLY A 565 1.16 6.53 -17.80
N ALA A 566 1.70 7.68 -17.40
CA ALA A 566 2.98 8.18 -17.94
C ALA A 566 4.14 7.19 -17.73
N ALA A 567 4.08 6.39 -16.65
CA ALA A 567 5.01 5.30 -16.36
C ALA A 567 4.96 4.11 -17.33
N LYS A 568 4.02 4.11 -18.30
CA LYS A 568 3.83 3.01 -19.25
C LYS A 568 4.42 3.35 -20.61
N ASP A 569 5.02 2.36 -21.26
CA ASP A 569 5.62 2.52 -22.59
C ASP A 569 4.57 2.81 -23.67
N ASP A 570 3.38 2.21 -23.57
CA ASP A 570 2.29 2.38 -24.52
C ASP A 570 1.40 3.62 -24.30
N SER A 571 1.63 4.38 -23.23
CA SER A 571 0.83 5.58 -22.93
C SER A 571 1.24 6.76 -23.79
N ILE A 572 0.26 7.56 -24.26
CA ILE A 572 0.50 8.85 -24.88
C ILE A 572 0.88 9.93 -23.86
N ALA A 573 0.53 9.75 -22.61
CA ALA A 573 0.90 10.68 -21.54
C ALA A 573 2.42 10.77 -21.43
N ASN A 574 2.93 12.00 -21.35
CA ASN A 574 4.35 12.26 -21.24
C ASN A 574 4.57 13.42 -20.29
N MET A 575 5.27 13.10 -19.20
CA MET A 575 5.60 14.09 -18.19
C MET A 575 7.09 14.45 -18.32
N GLN A 576 7.38 15.68 -18.72
CA GLN A 576 8.76 16.12 -18.90
C GLN A 576 9.49 16.18 -17.56
N LEU A 577 10.53 15.37 -17.42
CA LEU A 577 11.46 15.37 -16.31
C LEU A 577 12.89 15.50 -16.87
N ARG A 578 13.70 16.38 -16.30
CA ARG A 578 15.12 16.58 -16.68
C ARG A 578 16.02 16.34 -15.48
N LEU A 579 17.21 15.80 -15.72
CA LEU A 579 18.24 15.63 -14.69
C LEU A 579 19.19 16.85 -14.66
N PRO A 580 19.70 17.24 -13.50
CA PRO A 580 19.49 16.68 -12.15
C PRO A 580 18.09 16.96 -11.59
N VAL A 581 17.61 16.05 -10.73
CA VAL A 581 16.38 16.22 -9.94
C VAL A 581 16.74 16.57 -8.50
N VAL A 582 16.11 17.61 -7.95
CA VAL A 582 16.16 17.89 -6.50
C VAL A 582 14.76 17.74 -5.91
N VAL A 583 14.63 16.91 -4.87
CA VAL A 583 13.38 16.71 -4.14
C VAL A 583 13.46 17.41 -2.79
N ILE A 584 12.60 18.39 -2.55
CA ILE A 584 12.58 19.16 -1.30
C ILE A 584 11.69 18.45 -0.29
N GLY A 585 12.28 17.86 0.77
CA GLY A 585 11.53 17.22 1.84
C GLY A 585 12.29 16.10 2.51
N GLY A 586 11.81 15.60 3.65
CA GLY A 586 12.45 14.52 4.41
C GLY A 586 11.46 13.42 4.84
N GLY A 587 10.28 13.37 4.24
CA GLY A 587 9.26 12.35 4.49
C GLY A 587 9.27 11.20 3.49
N LEU A 588 8.41 10.19 3.71
CA LEU A 588 8.31 9.03 2.80
C LEU A 588 7.93 9.43 1.37
N THR A 589 7.12 10.47 1.20
CA THR A 589 6.79 11.00 -0.13
C THR A 589 8.01 11.53 -0.87
N ALA A 590 9.00 12.09 -0.16
CA ALA A 590 10.25 12.52 -0.79
C ALA A 590 11.08 11.33 -1.27
N ILE A 591 11.06 10.23 -0.51
CA ILE A 591 11.70 8.96 -0.90
C ILE A 591 11.06 8.43 -2.19
N ASP A 592 9.72 8.27 -2.19
CA ASP A 592 9.00 7.80 -3.38
C ASP A 592 9.27 8.69 -4.60
N THR A 593 9.20 10.01 -4.42
CA THR A 593 9.41 10.97 -5.51
C THR A 593 10.81 10.87 -6.11
N ALA A 594 11.84 10.74 -5.28
CA ALA A 594 13.23 10.64 -5.75
C ALA A 594 13.48 9.31 -6.48
N THR A 595 13.05 8.17 -5.91
CA THR A 595 13.24 6.85 -6.51
C THR A 595 12.46 6.71 -7.81
N GLU A 596 11.21 7.20 -7.84
CA GLU A 596 10.39 7.16 -9.05
C GLU A 596 10.92 8.09 -10.16
N SER A 597 11.55 9.21 -9.81
CA SER A 597 12.19 10.09 -10.78
C SER A 597 13.28 9.38 -11.58
N LEU A 598 14.17 8.66 -10.88
CA LEU A 598 15.24 7.91 -11.55
C LEU A 598 14.72 6.71 -12.34
N ALA A 599 13.66 6.06 -11.86
CA ALA A 599 13.04 4.95 -12.58
C ALA A 599 12.32 5.41 -13.86
N TYR A 600 11.69 6.58 -13.81
CA TYR A 600 10.93 7.13 -14.94
C TYR A 600 11.83 7.71 -16.03
N TYR A 601 12.95 8.31 -15.68
CA TYR A 601 13.79 9.03 -16.63
C TYR A 601 14.24 8.18 -17.84
N PRO A 602 14.77 6.95 -17.67
CA PRO A 602 15.13 6.09 -18.80
C PRO A 602 13.93 5.80 -19.71
N LEU A 603 12.78 5.46 -19.11
CA LEU A 603 11.56 5.17 -19.87
C LEU A 603 11.12 6.37 -20.71
N GLN A 604 11.15 7.57 -20.11
CA GLN A 604 10.77 8.79 -20.80
C GLN A 604 11.64 9.05 -22.04
N VAL A 605 12.97 9.00 -21.89
CA VAL A 605 13.89 9.32 -22.99
C VAL A 605 13.90 8.25 -24.07
N GLU A 606 13.79 6.96 -23.69
CA GLU A 606 13.70 5.87 -24.67
C GLU A 606 12.39 5.89 -25.45
N LYS A 607 11.27 6.20 -24.77
CA LYS A 607 9.95 6.41 -25.41
C LYS A 607 9.98 7.59 -26.37
N PHE A 608 10.65 8.67 -25.98
CA PHE A 608 10.84 9.84 -26.84
C PHE A 608 11.67 9.49 -28.08
N LEU A 609 12.81 8.82 -27.93
CA LEU A 609 13.66 8.41 -29.05
C LEU A 609 12.92 7.51 -30.03
N LYS A 610 12.20 6.51 -29.57
CA LYS A 610 11.39 5.59 -30.38
C LYS A 610 10.37 6.37 -31.25
N ARG A 611 9.69 7.34 -30.65
CA ARG A 611 8.71 8.20 -31.35
C ARG A 611 9.40 9.14 -32.33
N HIS A 612 10.51 9.73 -31.94
CA HIS A 612 11.32 10.58 -32.82
C HIS A 612 11.80 9.81 -34.05
N GLU A 613 12.36 8.60 -33.87
CA GLU A 613 12.80 7.74 -34.99
C GLU A 613 11.61 7.39 -35.91
N THR A 614 10.42 7.14 -35.36
CA THR A 614 9.20 6.89 -36.15
C THR A 614 8.79 8.11 -36.98
N LEU A 615 8.85 9.31 -36.39
CA LEU A 615 8.53 10.56 -37.10
C LEU A 615 9.57 10.90 -38.18
N VAL A 616 10.85 10.72 -37.85
CA VAL A 616 11.93 10.94 -38.84
C VAL A 616 11.80 10.02 -40.04
N ALA A 617 11.43 8.75 -39.82
CA ALA A 617 11.18 7.80 -40.92
C ALA A 617 10.02 8.23 -41.82
N LYS A 618 9.04 8.96 -41.32
CA LYS A 618 7.87 9.43 -42.08
C LYS A 618 8.02 10.81 -42.68
N LEU A 619 8.64 11.74 -41.97
CA LEU A 619 8.67 13.18 -42.28
C LEU A 619 10.07 13.69 -42.63
N GLY A 620 11.09 12.86 -42.46
CA GLY A 620 12.48 13.30 -42.50
C GLY A 620 12.88 14.11 -41.28
N GLU A 621 14.18 14.28 -41.05
CA GLU A 621 14.73 15.01 -39.89
C GLU A 621 14.24 16.46 -39.84
N ALA A 622 14.31 17.17 -40.96
CA ALA A 622 13.87 18.56 -41.06
C ALA A 622 12.36 18.72 -40.83
N GLY A 623 11.55 17.85 -41.39
CA GLY A 623 10.10 17.86 -41.19
C GLY A 623 9.69 17.60 -39.74
N THR A 624 10.39 16.69 -39.06
CA THR A 624 10.13 16.37 -37.63
C THR A 624 10.43 17.54 -36.72
N ARG A 625 11.45 18.37 -37.05
CA ARG A 625 11.94 19.46 -36.19
C ARG A 625 11.40 20.85 -36.57
N ILE A 626 10.58 20.95 -37.59
CA ILE A 626 10.14 22.22 -38.14
C ILE A 626 9.35 23.10 -37.16
N THR A 627 8.62 22.48 -36.28
CA THR A 627 7.77 23.17 -35.28
C THR A 627 8.47 23.40 -33.93
N TRP A 628 9.68 22.87 -33.75
CA TRP A 628 10.35 22.95 -32.46
C TRP A 628 10.94 24.34 -32.20
N THR A 629 10.62 24.88 -31.02
CA THR A 629 11.26 26.08 -30.49
C THR A 629 12.74 25.78 -30.17
N PRO A 630 13.58 26.81 -29.95
CA PRO A 630 14.96 26.60 -29.50
C PRO A 630 15.08 25.77 -28.23
N GLU A 631 14.18 25.99 -27.24
CA GLU A 631 14.13 25.21 -26.00
C GLU A 631 13.76 23.73 -26.24
N GLU A 632 12.71 23.48 -27.01
CA GLU A 632 12.30 22.12 -27.35
C GLU A 632 13.38 21.35 -28.11
N ARG A 633 14.15 22.05 -28.95
CA ARG A 633 15.28 21.44 -29.65
C ARG A 633 16.38 21.03 -28.68
N GLU A 634 16.75 21.91 -27.74
CA GLU A 634 17.74 21.61 -26.70
C GLU A 634 17.31 20.39 -25.86
N ILE A 635 16.06 20.36 -25.40
CA ILE A 635 15.52 19.26 -24.60
C ILE A 635 15.48 17.95 -25.41
N ALA A 636 15.04 18.02 -26.67
CA ALA A 636 14.98 16.85 -27.55
C ALA A 636 16.37 16.26 -27.81
N GLU A 637 17.39 17.11 -28.06
CA GLU A 637 18.77 16.68 -28.26
C GLU A 637 19.33 16.02 -26.99
N GLU A 638 19.05 16.58 -25.80
CA GLU A 638 19.42 15.97 -24.52
C GLU A 638 18.77 14.58 -24.38
N PHE A 639 17.48 14.46 -24.61
CA PHE A 639 16.75 13.18 -24.49
C PHE A 639 17.22 12.13 -25.51
N ILE A 640 17.49 12.53 -26.76
CA ILE A 640 18.00 11.64 -27.80
C ILE A 640 19.40 11.12 -27.42
N ALA A 641 20.29 12.02 -26.95
CA ALA A 641 21.64 11.65 -26.53
C ALA A 641 21.61 10.66 -25.35
N HIS A 642 20.81 10.94 -24.32
CA HIS A 642 20.69 10.09 -23.16
C HIS A 642 20.06 8.74 -23.51
N ALA A 643 19.01 8.71 -24.32
CA ALA A 643 18.38 7.48 -24.75
C ALA A 643 19.33 6.58 -25.56
N ARG A 644 20.14 7.16 -26.45
CA ARG A 644 21.16 6.43 -27.20
C ARG A 644 22.21 5.85 -26.27
N ALA A 645 22.72 6.63 -25.32
CA ALA A 645 23.68 6.16 -24.33
C ALA A 645 23.14 4.99 -23.50
N ILE A 646 21.89 5.04 -23.07
CA ILE A 646 21.23 3.92 -22.36
C ILE A 646 21.11 2.68 -23.26
N ARG A 647 20.69 2.87 -24.53
CA ARG A 647 20.58 1.79 -25.51
C ARG A 647 21.93 1.10 -25.76
N ASP A 648 23.00 1.90 -25.93
CA ASP A 648 24.35 1.43 -26.15
C ASP A 648 24.91 0.68 -24.94
N GLU A 649 24.67 1.17 -23.71
CA GLU A 649 25.06 0.50 -22.48
C GLU A 649 24.34 -0.86 -22.33
N ARG A 650 23.03 -0.91 -22.59
CA ARG A 650 22.28 -2.18 -22.55
C ARG A 650 22.79 -3.18 -23.57
N ALA A 651 23.08 -2.72 -24.79
CA ALA A 651 23.65 -3.59 -25.82
C ALA A 651 25.05 -4.09 -25.45
N THR A 652 25.87 -3.24 -24.85
CA THR A 652 27.20 -3.59 -24.35
C THR A 652 27.12 -4.61 -23.20
N ALA A 653 26.24 -4.37 -22.23
CA ALA A 653 26.03 -5.25 -21.09
C ALA A 653 25.61 -6.67 -21.53
N VAL A 654 24.72 -6.77 -22.54
CA VAL A 654 24.32 -8.06 -23.12
C VAL A 654 25.52 -8.77 -23.75
N ARG A 655 26.37 -8.05 -24.53
CA ARG A 655 27.58 -8.64 -25.14
C ARG A 655 28.60 -9.10 -24.12
N GLU A 656 28.69 -8.39 -22.98
CA GLU A 656 29.66 -8.68 -21.91
C GLU A 656 29.11 -9.64 -20.85
N GLY A 657 27.86 -10.06 -20.95
CA GLY A 657 27.22 -10.96 -19.99
C GLY A 657 27.09 -10.39 -18.57
N ARG A 658 26.88 -9.08 -18.45
CA ARG A 658 26.73 -8.36 -17.19
C ARG A 658 25.42 -7.57 -17.13
N GLU A 659 25.07 -7.07 -15.97
CA GLU A 659 23.99 -6.10 -15.83
C GLU A 659 24.35 -4.75 -16.46
N ALA A 660 23.35 -4.10 -17.03
CA ALA A 660 23.49 -2.76 -17.59
C ALA A 660 23.63 -1.71 -16.48
N ARG A 661 24.65 -0.85 -16.60
CA ARG A 661 25.00 0.18 -15.62
C ARG A 661 24.22 1.49 -15.88
N VAL A 662 22.92 1.39 -16.00
CA VAL A 662 22.04 2.56 -16.31
C VAL A 662 22.09 3.57 -15.17
N LEU A 663 22.13 3.12 -13.92
CA LEU A 663 22.21 4.02 -12.75
C LEU A 663 23.44 4.92 -12.80
N GLN A 664 24.58 4.40 -13.22
CA GLN A 664 25.81 5.19 -13.33
C GLN A 664 25.70 6.28 -14.41
N LEU A 665 24.98 6.01 -15.52
CA LEU A 665 24.65 7.03 -16.51
C LEU A 665 23.77 8.13 -15.90
N LEU A 666 22.71 7.74 -15.20
CA LEU A 666 21.81 8.69 -14.53
C LEU A 666 22.56 9.57 -13.55
N GLN A 667 23.45 8.97 -12.74
CA GLN A 667 24.29 9.72 -11.80
C GLN A 667 25.27 10.65 -12.52
N SER A 668 25.83 10.27 -13.66
CA SER A 668 26.71 11.14 -14.46
C SER A 668 25.98 12.37 -15.03
N TRP A 669 24.66 12.28 -15.20
CA TRP A 669 23.80 13.40 -15.61
C TRP A 669 23.21 14.17 -14.41
N GLY A 670 23.68 13.88 -13.18
CA GLY A 670 23.32 14.57 -11.96
C GLY A 670 22.34 13.84 -11.05
N GLY A 671 21.70 12.75 -11.51
CA GLY A 671 20.86 11.89 -10.67
C GLY A 671 19.71 12.58 -9.98
N ALA A 672 19.34 12.07 -8.79
CA ALA A 672 18.32 12.66 -7.93
C ALA A 672 18.83 12.81 -6.49
N THR A 673 18.56 14.00 -5.91
CA THR A 673 18.99 14.37 -4.55
C THR A 673 17.79 14.81 -3.72
N ILE A 674 17.64 14.23 -2.54
CA ILE A 674 16.69 14.72 -1.52
C ILE A 674 17.39 15.83 -0.74
N ALA A 675 16.84 17.04 -0.76
CA ALA A 675 17.29 18.18 0.02
C ALA A 675 16.40 18.38 1.25
N TYR A 676 16.99 18.27 2.45
CA TYR A 676 16.26 18.36 3.69
C TYR A 676 16.83 19.42 4.63
N ARG A 677 15.94 20.17 5.30
CA ARG A 677 16.32 21.33 6.15
C ARG A 677 16.99 20.98 7.48
N LYS A 678 16.96 19.72 7.90
CA LYS A 678 17.62 19.20 9.10
C LYS A 678 18.53 18.05 8.73
N ARG A 679 19.15 17.40 9.73
CA ARG A 679 19.96 16.20 9.50
C ARG A 679 19.09 15.03 9.02
N MET A 680 19.67 14.10 8.31
CA MET A 680 19.00 12.87 7.87
C MET A 680 18.34 12.12 9.04
N VAL A 681 19.04 12.01 10.15
CA VAL A 681 18.55 11.32 11.37
C VAL A 681 17.35 12.02 12.02
N ASP A 682 17.14 13.31 11.76
CA ASP A 682 16.01 14.09 12.26
C ASP A 682 14.82 14.10 11.27
N SER A 683 14.95 13.42 10.13
CA SER A 683 13.92 13.41 9.09
C SER A 683 12.74 12.50 9.48
N PRO A 684 11.51 12.84 9.04
CA PRO A 684 10.36 11.99 9.28
C PRO A 684 10.49 10.57 8.69
N SER A 685 11.13 10.41 7.54
CA SER A 685 11.42 9.09 6.97
C SER A 685 12.34 8.27 7.87
N TYR A 686 13.41 8.86 8.41
CA TYR A 686 14.31 8.17 9.33
C TYR A 686 13.63 7.75 10.63
N THR A 687 12.89 8.66 11.24
CA THR A 687 12.28 8.43 12.55
C THR A 687 11.04 7.53 12.50
N LEU A 688 10.34 7.50 11.36
CA LEU A 688 9.14 6.69 11.15
C LEU A 688 9.43 5.35 10.47
N ASN A 689 10.31 5.34 9.45
CA ASN A 689 10.65 4.14 8.69
C ASN A 689 12.01 4.31 7.99
N HIS A 690 13.10 4.11 8.73
CA HIS A 690 14.47 4.28 8.22
C HIS A 690 14.82 3.28 7.09
N GLU A 691 14.14 2.14 7.02
CA GLU A 691 14.32 1.17 5.93
C GLU A 691 14.05 1.80 4.56
N GLU A 692 13.13 2.78 4.47
CA GLU A 692 12.86 3.47 3.21
C GLU A 692 14.05 4.32 2.75
N ILE A 693 14.78 4.94 3.69
CA ILE A 693 16.00 5.67 3.34
C ILE A 693 17.09 4.70 2.86
N ASP A 694 17.26 3.58 3.57
CA ASP A 694 18.21 2.54 3.15
C ASP A 694 17.94 2.11 1.70
N LYS A 695 16.69 1.81 1.37
CA LYS A 695 16.28 1.43 0.01
C LYS A 695 16.44 2.56 -1.02
N ALA A 696 16.24 3.81 -0.64
CA ALA A 696 16.49 4.94 -1.54
C ALA A 696 17.97 5.09 -1.86
N LEU A 697 18.85 4.97 -0.86
CA LEU A 697 20.29 5.02 -1.05
C LEU A 697 20.81 3.83 -1.87
N GLU A 698 20.22 2.61 -1.72
CA GLU A 698 20.50 1.45 -2.59
C GLU A 698 20.16 1.75 -4.06
N GLU A 699 19.11 2.52 -4.34
CA GLU A 699 18.73 2.96 -5.69
C GLU A 699 19.53 4.17 -6.19
N GLY A 700 20.59 4.56 -5.47
CA GLY A 700 21.51 5.63 -5.89
C GLY A 700 21.00 7.04 -5.65
N ILE A 701 19.97 7.22 -4.84
CA ILE A 701 19.53 8.55 -4.39
C ILE A 701 20.57 9.15 -3.45
N THR A 702 20.82 10.44 -3.56
CA THR A 702 21.64 11.22 -2.62
C THR A 702 20.72 11.86 -1.59
N PHE A 703 21.10 11.84 -0.31
CA PHE A 703 20.42 12.60 0.73
C PHE A 703 21.31 13.75 1.20
N ALA A 704 20.94 14.98 0.87
CA ALA A 704 21.61 16.22 1.26
C ALA A 704 20.87 16.84 2.45
N GLU A 705 21.62 17.09 3.52
CA GLU A 705 21.03 17.53 4.79
C GLU A 705 21.36 18.98 5.14
N CYS A 706 20.57 19.55 6.06
CA CYS A 706 20.75 20.92 6.61
C CYS A 706 20.59 22.02 5.55
N LEU A 707 19.68 21.82 4.59
CA LEU A 707 19.45 22.72 3.47
C LEU A 707 18.06 23.33 3.51
N THR A 708 17.96 24.65 3.68
CA THR A 708 16.68 25.36 3.62
C THR A 708 16.52 26.00 2.24
N PRO A 709 15.45 25.65 1.48
CA PRO A 709 15.22 26.22 0.15
C PRO A 709 14.90 27.71 0.23
N LEU A 710 15.49 28.50 -0.67
CA LEU A 710 15.37 29.98 -0.72
C LEU A 710 14.69 30.45 -2.01
N ALA A 711 15.10 29.92 -3.17
CA ALA A 711 14.61 30.38 -4.46
C ALA A 711 14.91 29.33 -5.55
N ILE A 712 14.15 29.33 -6.62
CA ILE A 712 14.49 28.62 -7.86
C ILE A 712 15.27 29.58 -8.78
N GLU A 713 16.41 29.12 -9.26
CA GLU A 713 17.11 29.79 -10.35
C GLU A 713 16.59 29.28 -11.69
N THR A 714 16.47 30.15 -12.68
CA THR A 714 15.95 29.82 -14.01
C THR A 714 16.97 30.09 -15.10
N ASP A 715 16.89 29.30 -16.15
CA ASP A 715 17.64 29.51 -17.39
C ASP A 715 17.04 30.65 -18.27
N GLN A 716 17.60 30.85 -19.43
CA GLN A 716 17.15 31.85 -20.42
C GLN A 716 15.70 31.61 -20.93
N TYR A 717 15.15 30.42 -20.75
CA TYR A 717 13.81 30.06 -21.16
C TYR A 717 12.79 30.10 -19.99
N GLY A 718 13.23 30.43 -18.78
CA GLY A 718 12.42 30.43 -17.58
C GLY A 718 12.17 29.00 -17.04
N HIS A 719 13.00 28.04 -17.40
CA HIS A 719 12.99 26.68 -16.86
C HIS A 719 13.93 26.62 -15.65
N ALA A 720 13.62 25.78 -14.66
CA ALA A 720 14.51 25.59 -13.50
C ALA A 720 15.91 25.16 -13.93
N SER A 721 16.92 25.81 -13.40
CA SER A 721 18.34 25.50 -13.61
C SER A 721 19.09 25.24 -12.30
N GLY A 722 18.51 25.63 -11.15
CA GLY A 722 19.07 25.40 -9.83
C GLY A 722 18.12 25.69 -8.69
N LEU A 723 18.40 25.09 -7.55
CA LEU A 723 17.76 25.39 -6.27
C LEU A 723 18.76 26.14 -5.38
N LYS A 724 18.50 27.40 -5.11
CA LYS A 724 19.26 28.18 -4.14
C LYS A 724 18.85 27.80 -2.73
N VAL A 725 19.81 27.46 -1.88
CA VAL A 725 19.60 27.00 -0.50
C VAL A 725 20.48 27.75 0.49
N ALA A 726 19.96 27.93 1.71
CA ALA A 726 20.76 28.28 2.86
C ALA A 726 21.30 26.98 3.50
N VAL A 727 22.61 26.95 3.73
CA VAL A 727 23.26 25.86 4.45
C VAL A 727 23.23 26.18 5.93
N GLN A 728 22.75 25.23 6.74
CA GLN A 728 22.66 25.40 8.19
C GLN A 728 23.61 24.46 8.90
N THR A 729 24.24 24.94 9.96
CA THR A 729 25.07 24.14 10.85
C THR A 729 24.52 24.19 12.26
N LYS A 730 24.67 23.10 13.01
CA LYS A 730 24.31 23.08 14.41
C LYS A 730 25.50 23.52 15.25
N GLY A 731 25.38 24.67 15.95
CA GLY A 731 26.40 25.16 16.85
C GLY A 731 26.61 24.30 18.08
N GLU A 732 27.71 24.51 18.84
CA GLU A 732 28.00 23.82 20.09
C GLU A 732 26.92 24.05 21.15
N ASP A 733 26.20 25.16 21.06
CA ASP A 733 25.05 25.56 21.86
C ASP A 733 23.76 24.78 21.50
N GLY A 734 23.82 23.96 20.46
CA GLY A 734 22.68 23.20 19.97
C GLY A 734 21.74 23.97 19.06
N GLU A 735 21.94 25.27 18.84
CA GLU A 735 21.14 26.12 17.97
C GLU A 735 21.58 26.01 16.50
N TRP A 736 20.62 26.15 15.58
CA TRP A 736 20.87 26.14 14.14
C TRP A 736 21.33 27.52 13.68
N LYS A 737 22.49 27.59 13.00
CA LYS A 737 23.09 28.81 12.49
C LYS A 737 23.23 28.73 10.96
N ASP A 738 23.05 29.87 10.31
CA ASP A 738 23.29 30.00 8.86
C ASP A 738 24.81 29.93 8.60
N ALA A 739 25.23 29.00 7.76
CA ALA A 739 26.61 28.78 7.34
C ALA A 739 26.91 29.34 5.92
N GLY A 740 25.92 29.99 5.32
CA GLY A 740 26.03 30.57 3.98
C GLY A 740 24.97 30.03 3.01
N GLN A 741 25.11 30.41 1.75
CA GLN A 741 24.18 30.03 0.69
C GLN A 741 24.93 29.35 -0.45
N THR A 742 24.28 28.41 -1.10
CA THR A 742 24.80 27.76 -2.31
C THR A 742 23.66 27.46 -3.29
N VAL A 743 24.01 27.06 -4.49
CA VAL A 743 23.03 26.63 -5.52
C VAL A 743 23.27 25.18 -5.84
N MET A 744 22.22 24.36 -5.67
CA MET A 744 22.19 22.98 -6.13
C MET A 744 21.75 22.97 -7.59
N PRO A 745 22.53 22.41 -8.52
CA PRO A 745 22.07 22.23 -9.90
C PRO A 745 20.77 21.42 -9.94
N ALA A 746 19.74 21.92 -10.59
CA ALA A 746 18.45 21.27 -10.66
C ALA A 746 17.65 21.69 -11.90
N LYS A 747 17.45 20.78 -12.84
CA LYS A 747 16.54 20.99 -13.98
C LYS A 747 15.11 20.55 -13.65
N ALA A 748 14.92 19.80 -12.56
CA ALA A 748 13.61 19.51 -12.00
C ALA A 748 13.66 19.66 -10.48
N VAL A 749 12.69 20.38 -9.91
CA VAL A 749 12.53 20.55 -8.46
C VAL A 749 11.15 20.04 -8.05
N LEU A 750 11.13 18.99 -7.22
CA LEU A 750 9.91 18.32 -6.80
C LEU A 750 9.68 18.59 -5.30
N ILE A 751 8.55 19.25 -4.98
CA ILE A 751 8.27 19.73 -3.62
C ILE A 751 7.51 18.68 -2.84
N ALA A 752 8.16 18.02 -1.88
CA ALA A 752 7.62 17.00 -0.98
C ALA A 752 7.58 17.49 0.49
N ALA A 753 7.18 18.75 0.70
CA ALA A 753 7.19 19.42 2.01
C ALA A 753 6.01 19.02 2.93
N GLY A 754 5.36 17.90 2.65
CA GLY A 754 4.21 17.37 3.37
C GLY A 754 2.86 17.77 2.75
N THR A 755 1.79 17.18 3.30
CA THR A 755 0.41 17.40 2.86
C THR A 755 -0.46 17.92 4.00
N GLN A 756 -1.57 18.54 3.65
CA GLN A 756 -2.57 19.05 4.56
C GLN A 756 -3.88 18.28 4.41
N PRO A 757 -4.70 18.13 5.45
CA PRO A 757 -6.04 17.58 5.34
C PRO A 757 -6.84 18.29 4.23
N ASN A 758 -7.57 17.49 3.45
CA ASN A 758 -8.41 18.04 2.39
C ASN A 758 -9.69 18.63 2.99
N THR A 759 -9.63 19.87 3.40
CA THR A 759 -10.74 20.59 4.06
C THR A 759 -11.36 21.67 3.17
N VAL A 760 -11.24 21.52 1.84
CA VAL A 760 -11.78 22.49 0.88
C VAL A 760 -13.30 22.63 1.00
N LEU A 761 -14.02 21.60 1.40
CA LEU A 761 -15.46 21.59 1.64
C LEU A 761 -15.93 22.67 2.63
N ALA A 762 -15.10 23.04 3.61
CA ALA A 762 -15.45 24.10 4.54
C ALA A 762 -15.58 25.50 3.90
N ARG A 763 -15.02 25.67 2.68
CA ARG A 763 -15.20 26.91 1.88
C ARG A 763 -16.32 26.79 0.87
N GLU A 764 -16.62 25.56 0.44
CA GLU A 764 -17.65 25.27 -0.57
C GLU A 764 -19.05 25.15 0.08
N ASP A 765 -19.11 24.64 1.32
CA ASP A 765 -20.35 24.37 2.05
C ASP A 765 -20.10 24.57 3.56
N ALA A 766 -20.10 25.83 3.99
CA ALA A 766 -19.83 26.23 5.37
C ALA A 766 -20.93 25.81 6.36
N ASP A 767 -22.14 25.54 5.87
CA ASP A 767 -23.26 25.14 6.71
C ASP A 767 -23.08 23.71 7.26
N HIS A 768 -22.51 22.82 6.47
CA HIS A 768 -22.25 21.44 6.89
C HIS A 768 -20.84 21.22 7.41
N PHE A 769 -19.84 21.99 6.95
CA PHE A 769 -18.41 21.73 7.19
C PHE A 769 -17.72 22.90 7.89
N VAL A 770 -17.60 22.81 9.21
CA VAL A 770 -16.93 23.79 10.05
C VAL A 770 -15.54 23.30 10.43
N LEU A 771 -14.55 24.21 10.50
CA LEU A 771 -13.17 23.88 10.86
C LEU A 771 -12.87 24.14 12.35
N ASP A 772 -12.00 23.31 12.91
CA ASP A 772 -11.20 23.56 14.12
C ASP A 772 -9.71 23.54 13.72
N GLY A 773 -9.13 24.70 13.56
CA GLY A 773 -7.79 24.88 13.00
C GLY A 773 -7.74 24.41 11.54
N ARG A 774 -6.90 23.41 11.25
CA ARG A 774 -6.74 22.83 9.90
C ARG A 774 -7.60 21.58 9.62
N TYR A 775 -8.36 21.13 10.62
CA TYR A 775 -9.22 19.93 10.51
C TYR A 775 -10.69 20.30 10.58
N PHE A 776 -11.56 19.38 10.19
CA PHE A 776 -12.97 19.52 10.46
C PHE A 776 -13.24 19.42 11.97
N ARG A 777 -14.24 20.18 12.43
CA ARG A 777 -14.70 20.18 13.82
C ARG A 777 -15.64 19.01 14.07
N ALA A 778 -15.31 18.19 15.09
CA ALA A 778 -16.18 17.09 15.48
C ALA A 778 -17.40 17.56 16.31
N CYS A 779 -18.48 16.78 16.28
CA CYS A 779 -19.63 16.94 17.14
C CYS A 779 -20.01 15.63 17.86
N ASP A 780 -20.81 15.77 18.92
CA ASP A 780 -21.44 14.63 19.60
C ASP A 780 -22.72 14.16 18.87
N GLU A 781 -23.42 13.18 19.44
CA GLU A 781 -24.69 12.66 18.92
C GLU A 781 -25.85 13.69 18.98
N ASN A 782 -25.69 14.82 19.69
CA ASN A 782 -26.64 15.91 19.73
C ASN A 782 -26.31 17.04 18.74
N GLY A 783 -25.17 16.91 18.02
CA GLY A 783 -24.66 17.93 17.11
C GLY A 783 -23.85 19.03 17.81
N GLN A 784 -23.56 18.88 19.12
CA GLN A 784 -22.77 19.88 19.85
C GLN A 784 -21.26 19.68 19.57
N PRO A 785 -20.53 20.78 19.36
CA PRO A 785 -19.08 20.72 19.13
C PRO A 785 -18.33 20.05 20.27
N ILE A 786 -17.38 19.17 19.94
CA ILE A 786 -16.50 18.52 20.91
C ILE A 786 -15.04 18.58 20.48
N ALA A 787 -14.17 18.67 21.48
CA ALA A 787 -12.73 18.59 21.23
C ALA A 787 -12.31 17.11 21.06
N VAL A 788 -11.38 16.87 20.12
CA VAL A 788 -10.82 15.54 19.88
C VAL A 788 -9.33 15.52 20.14
N GLU A 789 -8.82 14.38 20.59
CA GLU A 789 -7.40 14.16 20.79
C GLU A 789 -6.68 14.17 19.43
N LYS A 790 -5.55 14.88 19.32
CA LYS A 790 -4.80 15.03 18.07
C LYS A 790 -3.62 14.06 18.02
N SER A 791 -3.38 13.47 16.85
CA SER A 791 -2.22 12.60 16.55
C SER A 791 -2.10 11.36 17.46
N ILE A 792 -3.23 10.83 17.93
CA ILE A 792 -3.33 9.63 18.76
C ILE A 792 -4.16 8.60 18.01
N SER A 793 -3.54 7.55 17.50
CA SER A 793 -4.24 6.49 16.76
C SER A 793 -5.22 5.65 17.60
N LYS A 794 -5.19 5.81 18.91
CA LYS A 794 -6.09 5.18 19.89
C LYS A 794 -6.60 6.23 20.87
N PRO A 795 -7.51 7.11 20.45
CA PRO A 795 -8.10 8.12 21.33
C PRO A 795 -8.99 7.45 22.38
N ASN A 796 -9.14 8.12 23.54
CA ASN A 796 -9.99 7.61 24.63
C ASN A 796 -11.48 7.61 24.27
N ALA A 797 -11.90 8.51 23.39
CA ALA A 797 -13.26 8.57 22.87
C ALA A 797 -13.22 8.67 21.33
N ILE A 798 -14.02 7.85 20.69
CA ILE A 798 -14.12 7.81 19.22
C ILE A 798 -15.17 8.81 18.76
N ASN A 799 -14.73 9.95 18.27
CA ASN A 799 -15.59 11.08 17.91
C ASN A 799 -15.48 11.35 16.40
N VAL A 800 -16.14 10.53 15.60
CA VAL A 800 -16.10 10.60 14.13
C VAL A 800 -17.28 11.35 13.49
N LEU A 801 -18.22 11.87 14.29
CA LEU A 801 -19.33 12.67 13.76
C LEU A 801 -18.86 14.10 13.48
N LEU A 802 -19.29 14.65 12.34
CA LEU A 802 -18.90 15.99 11.89
C LEU A 802 -20.07 16.97 12.01
N SER A 803 -21.24 16.59 11.52
CA SER A 803 -22.45 17.42 11.61
C SER A 803 -23.70 16.55 11.74
N LYS A 804 -24.74 17.12 12.35
CA LYS A 804 -26.08 16.56 12.48
C LYS A 804 -27.08 17.50 11.78
N ARG A 805 -27.92 16.91 10.94
CA ARG A 805 -29.01 17.62 10.27
C ARG A 805 -30.26 17.67 11.16
N ASP A 806 -31.16 18.57 10.85
CA ASP A 806 -32.45 18.71 11.54
C ASP A 806 -33.33 17.47 11.45
N ASP A 807 -33.20 16.72 10.35
CA ASP A 807 -33.91 15.46 10.12
C ASP A 807 -33.28 14.25 10.84
N GLY A 808 -32.22 14.48 11.64
CA GLY A 808 -31.53 13.47 12.46
C GLY A 808 -30.48 12.67 11.73
N ARG A 809 -30.21 12.94 10.43
CA ARG A 809 -29.13 12.32 9.68
C ARG A 809 -27.78 12.98 9.97
N TYR A 810 -26.67 12.26 9.73
CA TYR A 810 -25.33 12.73 10.10
C TYR A 810 -24.35 12.66 8.93
N ILE A 811 -23.32 13.49 9.05
CA ILE A 811 -22.07 13.38 8.29
C ILE A 811 -20.97 12.97 9.27
N SER A 812 -20.09 12.04 8.87
CA SER A 812 -18.92 11.61 9.65
C SER A 812 -17.62 11.76 8.84
N PHE A 813 -16.47 11.67 9.50
CA PHE A 813 -15.16 11.84 8.86
C PHE A 813 -14.09 10.89 9.41
N PHE A 814 -13.20 10.42 8.51
CA PHE A 814 -12.25 9.33 8.76
C PHE A 814 -10.90 9.59 8.09
N GLY A 815 -9.87 8.89 8.55
CA GLY A 815 -8.53 8.97 7.97
C GLY A 815 -7.85 10.31 8.20
N ASP A 816 -7.12 10.79 7.22
CA ASP A 816 -6.27 11.97 7.34
C ASP A 816 -7.02 13.30 7.49
N VAL A 817 -8.32 13.34 7.23
CA VAL A 817 -9.13 14.53 7.56
C VAL A 817 -9.56 14.58 9.03
N HIS A 818 -9.35 13.47 9.77
CA HIS A 818 -9.64 13.38 11.20
C HIS A 818 -8.37 13.67 12.02
N PRO A 819 -8.41 14.60 13.00
CA PRO A 819 -7.20 15.03 13.73
C PRO A 819 -6.49 13.92 14.52
N SER A 820 -7.22 12.88 14.99
CA SER A 820 -6.61 11.78 15.73
C SER A 820 -5.84 10.82 14.83
N PHE A 821 -6.31 10.57 13.60
CA PHE A 821 -5.85 9.48 12.74
C PHE A 821 -4.95 9.94 11.58
N PHE A 822 -4.63 11.21 11.51
CA PHE A 822 -3.73 11.75 10.49
C PHE A 822 -2.34 11.09 10.51
N GLY A 823 -1.80 10.75 9.34
CA GLY A 823 -0.36 10.57 9.17
C GLY A 823 0.12 9.29 8.50
N ASN A 824 -0.63 8.18 8.47
CA ASN A 824 -0.27 6.98 7.71
C ASN A 824 -1.47 6.07 7.39
N VAL A 825 -1.24 5.08 6.51
CA VAL A 825 -2.27 4.16 6.00
C VAL A 825 -2.95 3.39 7.14
N VAL A 826 -2.19 2.81 8.07
CA VAL A 826 -2.78 1.98 9.12
C VAL A 826 -3.61 2.79 10.13
N LYS A 827 -3.28 4.05 10.36
CA LYS A 827 -4.12 4.95 11.16
C LYS A 827 -5.43 5.26 10.44
N ALA A 828 -5.39 5.43 9.12
CA ALA A 828 -6.59 5.63 8.32
C ALA A 828 -7.51 4.41 8.38
N VAL A 829 -6.96 3.19 8.21
CA VAL A 829 -7.70 1.92 8.39
C VAL A 829 -8.21 1.78 9.84
N GLY A 830 -7.39 2.13 10.82
CA GLY A 830 -7.76 2.15 12.25
C GLY A 830 -8.92 3.08 12.56
N SER A 831 -8.99 4.26 11.89
CA SER A 831 -10.12 5.19 12.04
C SER A 831 -11.45 4.55 11.60
N ALA A 832 -11.42 3.78 10.52
CA ALA A 832 -12.58 3.05 10.01
C ALA A 832 -13.04 1.98 10.99
N LYS A 833 -12.11 1.13 11.48
CA LYS A 833 -12.41 0.07 12.46
C LYS A 833 -12.98 0.62 13.76
N GLN A 834 -12.35 1.68 14.29
CA GLN A 834 -12.78 2.26 15.56
C GLN A 834 -14.06 3.07 15.43
N GLY A 835 -14.32 3.70 14.27
CA GLY A 835 -15.41 4.63 14.07
C GLY A 835 -16.69 4.06 13.48
N TYR A 836 -16.64 2.91 12.76
CA TYR A 836 -17.86 2.34 12.16
C TYR A 836 -18.96 2.03 13.18
N PRO A 837 -18.67 1.60 14.42
CA PRO A 837 -19.73 1.36 15.39
C PRO A 837 -20.49 2.62 15.79
N VAL A 838 -19.83 3.79 15.77
CA VAL A 838 -20.46 5.08 16.01
C VAL A 838 -21.46 5.40 14.90
N VAL A 839 -21.08 5.15 13.65
CA VAL A 839 -21.98 5.35 12.48
C VAL A 839 -23.18 4.40 12.56
N SER A 840 -22.97 3.11 12.79
CA SER A 840 -24.06 2.13 12.94
C SER A 840 -25.02 2.51 14.07
N LYS A 841 -24.50 2.96 15.21
CA LYS A 841 -25.29 3.39 16.37
C LYS A 841 -26.20 4.60 16.08
N VAL A 842 -25.71 5.60 15.34
CA VAL A 842 -26.57 6.75 14.99
C VAL A 842 -27.59 6.38 13.90
N LEU A 843 -27.25 5.45 13.01
CA LEU A 843 -28.18 4.93 12.01
C LEU A 843 -29.33 4.11 12.59
N GLU A 844 -29.12 3.41 13.71
CA GLU A 844 -30.19 2.70 14.43
C GLU A 844 -31.31 3.62 14.92
N LYS A 845 -31.02 4.91 15.15
CA LYS A 845 -31.93 5.91 15.68
C LYS A 845 -32.84 6.54 14.64
N ILE A 846 -32.58 6.35 13.36
CA ILE A 846 -33.34 6.97 12.27
C ILE A 846 -34.07 5.91 11.44
N GLN A 847 -35.16 6.30 10.79
CA GLN A 847 -35.81 5.45 9.79
C GLN A 847 -35.07 5.56 8.45
N PRO A 848 -35.09 4.52 7.60
CA PRO A 848 -34.52 4.60 6.27
C PRO A 848 -35.18 5.73 5.46
N ALA A 849 -34.35 6.56 4.80
CA ALA A 849 -34.82 7.71 4.01
C ALA A 849 -35.67 7.29 2.80
N SER A 850 -35.49 6.09 2.30
CA SER A 850 -36.23 5.56 1.17
C SER A 850 -36.73 4.14 1.45
N LYS A 851 -37.96 3.85 0.98
CA LYS A 851 -38.56 2.49 1.02
C LYS A 851 -38.33 1.71 -0.28
N SER A 852 -37.65 2.28 -1.29
CA SER A 852 -37.30 1.53 -2.51
C SER A 852 -36.33 0.40 -2.20
N ASP A 853 -36.32 -0.64 -3.01
CA ASP A 853 -35.32 -1.70 -2.92
C ASP A 853 -33.91 -1.16 -3.26
N ASP A 854 -32.87 -1.82 -2.80
CA ASP A 854 -31.49 -1.37 -3.03
C ASP A 854 -31.07 -1.46 -4.49
N ALA A 855 -31.58 -2.44 -5.25
CA ALA A 855 -31.27 -2.58 -6.67
C ALA A 855 -31.80 -1.38 -7.48
N GLY A 856 -33.04 -0.97 -7.26
CA GLY A 856 -33.62 0.22 -7.89
C GLY A 856 -32.89 1.50 -7.47
N PHE A 857 -32.51 1.62 -6.21
CA PHE A 857 -31.72 2.76 -5.72
C PHE A 857 -30.35 2.83 -6.41
N LEU A 858 -29.61 1.73 -6.46
CA LEU A 858 -28.28 1.68 -7.10
C LEU A 858 -28.36 1.95 -8.60
N SER A 859 -29.39 1.40 -9.30
CA SER A 859 -29.64 1.68 -10.72
C SER A 859 -29.88 3.18 -10.98
N LYS A 860 -30.70 3.82 -10.16
CA LYS A 860 -30.95 5.27 -10.24
C LYS A 860 -29.66 6.08 -10.04
N LEU A 861 -28.83 5.69 -9.08
CA LEU A 861 -27.55 6.37 -8.83
C LEU A 861 -26.59 6.24 -10.01
N GLN A 862 -26.53 5.06 -10.64
CA GLN A 862 -25.71 4.86 -11.84
C GLN A 862 -26.18 5.79 -12.98
N GLU A 863 -27.49 5.94 -13.16
CA GLU A 863 -28.03 6.84 -14.18
C GLU A 863 -27.70 8.32 -13.90
N GLU A 864 -27.80 8.74 -12.63
CA GLU A 864 -27.59 10.14 -12.23
C GLU A 864 -26.12 10.57 -12.19
N LEU A 865 -25.22 9.69 -11.77
CA LEU A 865 -23.83 10.02 -11.49
C LEU A 865 -22.85 9.59 -12.58
N ARG A 866 -23.20 8.60 -13.42
CA ARG A 866 -22.31 8.10 -14.47
C ARG A 866 -22.47 8.89 -15.75
N ALA A 867 -21.40 9.55 -16.19
CA ALA A 867 -21.38 10.29 -17.43
C ALA A 867 -21.13 9.35 -18.64
N THR A 868 -21.87 9.58 -19.73
CA THR A 868 -21.66 8.86 -21.01
C THR A 868 -21.67 9.85 -22.17
N VAL A 869 -20.92 9.55 -23.22
CA VAL A 869 -20.94 10.31 -24.47
C VAL A 869 -22.31 10.15 -25.11
N HIS A 870 -22.98 11.26 -25.38
CA HIS A 870 -24.25 11.26 -26.11
C HIS A 870 -24.01 11.37 -27.63
N GLU A 871 -23.17 12.31 -28.03
CA GLU A 871 -22.88 12.58 -29.45
C GLU A 871 -21.51 13.30 -29.55
N VAL A 872 -20.81 13.08 -30.67
CA VAL A 872 -19.60 13.83 -31.06
C VAL A 872 -19.81 14.40 -32.46
N LYS A 873 -19.61 15.72 -32.64
CA LYS A 873 -19.80 16.44 -33.89
C LYS A 873 -18.55 17.17 -34.32
N ARG A 874 -18.16 17.00 -35.57
CA ARG A 874 -17.14 17.83 -36.21
C ARG A 874 -17.75 19.15 -36.62
N LEU A 875 -17.35 20.28 -36.04
CA LEU A 875 -17.86 21.60 -36.36
C LEU A 875 -17.03 22.29 -37.47
N THR A 876 -15.72 22.18 -37.38
CA THR A 876 -14.72 22.67 -38.33
C THR A 876 -13.59 21.65 -38.49
N PRO A 877 -12.63 21.83 -39.41
CA PRO A 877 -11.49 20.92 -39.55
C PRO A 877 -10.71 20.69 -38.22
N THR A 878 -10.75 21.62 -37.29
CA THR A 878 -9.99 21.57 -36.03
C THR A 878 -10.83 21.74 -34.74
N ILE A 879 -12.17 21.79 -34.86
CA ILE A 879 -13.07 22.00 -33.73
C ILE A 879 -14.11 20.88 -33.68
N VAL A 880 -14.26 20.30 -32.52
CA VAL A 880 -15.17 19.21 -32.19
C VAL A 880 -16.11 19.63 -31.07
N GLU A 881 -17.41 19.32 -31.20
CA GLU A 881 -18.37 19.37 -30.12
C GLU A 881 -18.54 17.96 -29.53
N VAL A 882 -18.35 17.84 -28.19
CA VAL A 882 -18.67 16.62 -27.44
C VAL A 882 -19.87 16.88 -26.55
N ILE A 883 -20.94 16.12 -26.75
CA ILE A 883 -22.15 16.19 -25.96
C ILE A 883 -22.18 15.00 -25.02
N ILE A 884 -22.31 15.25 -23.72
CA ILE A 884 -22.23 14.24 -22.67
C ILE A 884 -23.56 14.18 -21.94
N LYS A 885 -24.10 12.98 -21.75
CA LYS A 885 -25.22 12.73 -20.83
C LYS A 885 -24.67 12.56 -19.43
N ALA A 886 -24.97 13.52 -18.55
CA ALA A 886 -24.58 13.54 -17.14
C ALA A 886 -25.66 14.28 -16.34
N PRO A 887 -26.77 13.62 -15.96
CA PRO A 887 -27.99 14.30 -15.49
C PRO A 887 -27.77 15.21 -14.30
N LEU A 888 -27.09 14.72 -13.25
CA LEU A 888 -26.83 15.53 -12.04
C LEU A 888 -25.90 16.72 -12.36
N ALA A 889 -24.82 16.49 -13.10
CA ALA A 889 -23.88 17.54 -13.50
C ALA A 889 -24.57 18.62 -14.38
N ALA A 890 -25.40 18.20 -15.33
CA ALA A 890 -26.13 19.11 -16.20
C ALA A 890 -27.12 20.00 -15.43
N ARG A 891 -27.84 19.45 -14.45
CA ARG A 891 -28.77 20.24 -13.63
C ARG A 891 -28.07 21.32 -12.81
N ARG A 892 -26.82 21.07 -12.42
CA ARG A 892 -26.04 21.97 -11.56
C ARG A 892 -25.14 22.93 -12.29
N PHE A 893 -24.84 22.66 -13.55
CA PHE A 893 -23.92 23.45 -14.34
C PHE A 893 -24.33 24.94 -14.40
N GLN A 894 -23.37 25.80 -14.14
CA GLN A 894 -23.50 27.24 -14.22
C GLN A 894 -22.51 27.82 -15.24
N PRO A 895 -22.87 28.87 -15.99
CA PRO A 895 -21.95 29.56 -16.88
C PRO A 895 -20.66 29.99 -16.14
N GLY A 896 -19.51 29.76 -16.77
CA GLY A 896 -18.19 30.05 -16.18
C GLY A 896 -17.56 28.89 -15.42
N GLN A 897 -18.29 27.84 -15.14
CA GLN A 897 -17.72 26.61 -14.60
C GLN A 897 -16.99 25.85 -15.70
N PHE A 898 -15.98 25.07 -15.29
CA PHE A 898 -15.31 24.11 -16.12
C PHE A 898 -15.32 22.76 -15.43
N TYR A 899 -15.07 21.71 -16.20
CA TYR A 899 -15.02 20.35 -15.71
C TYR A 899 -13.87 19.59 -16.38
N ARG A 900 -13.49 18.49 -15.80
CA ARG A 900 -12.49 17.57 -16.32
C ARG A 900 -13.16 16.46 -17.10
N LEU A 901 -12.81 16.33 -18.38
CA LEU A 901 -13.21 15.21 -19.23
C LEU A 901 -12.06 14.22 -19.39
N GLN A 902 -12.36 12.92 -19.29
CA GLN A 902 -11.37 11.84 -19.46
C GLN A 902 -12.07 10.54 -19.87
N ASN A 903 -11.46 9.76 -20.78
CA ASN A 903 -11.92 8.40 -21.10
C ASN A 903 -11.30 7.37 -20.14
N PHE A 904 -11.82 6.13 -20.21
CA PHE A 904 -11.25 5.00 -19.48
C PHE A 904 -10.18 4.31 -20.32
N GLU A 905 -9.01 4.03 -19.74
CA GLU A 905 -7.91 3.34 -20.39
C GLU A 905 -8.31 1.92 -20.81
N ALA A 906 -9.05 1.21 -19.96
CA ALA A 906 -9.54 -0.14 -20.24
C ALA A 906 -10.44 -0.24 -21.48
N ARG A 907 -10.95 0.89 -21.99
CA ARG A 907 -11.82 1.00 -23.16
C ARG A 907 -11.20 1.79 -24.30
N ALA A 908 -10.04 2.41 -24.07
CA ALA A 908 -9.36 3.23 -25.06
C ALA A 908 -8.92 2.40 -26.25
N GLN A 909 -9.04 2.97 -27.43
CA GLN A 909 -8.52 2.36 -28.65
C GLN A 909 -7.00 2.25 -28.59
N LYS A 910 -6.43 1.29 -29.32
CA LYS A 910 -4.99 1.16 -29.51
C LYS A 910 -4.64 1.47 -30.94
N SER A 911 -3.63 2.31 -31.16
CA SER A 911 -3.09 2.64 -32.45
C SER A 911 -1.57 2.48 -32.46
N GLN A 912 -1.06 1.62 -33.33
CA GLN A 912 0.38 1.36 -33.51
C GLN A 912 1.12 1.08 -32.20
N GLY A 913 0.48 0.32 -31.30
CA GLY A 913 1.05 -0.04 -29.99
C GLY A 913 0.92 1.04 -28.91
N SER A 914 0.25 2.16 -29.19
CA SER A 914 -0.08 3.17 -28.18
C SER A 914 -1.53 3.06 -27.76
N THR A 915 -1.79 3.14 -26.47
CA THR A 915 -3.13 3.23 -25.89
C THR A 915 -3.61 4.68 -25.92
N LEU A 916 -4.75 4.94 -26.56
CA LEU A 916 -5.29 6.29 -26.75
C LEU A 916 -6.11 6.73 -25.52
N ALA A 917 -5.51 6.60 -24.34
CA ALA A 917 -6.08 7.07 -23.09
C ALA A 917 -5.81 8.57 -22.93
N MET A 918 -6.87 9.33 -22.66
CA MET A 918 -6.80 10.77 -22.47
C MET A 918 -6.27 11.12 -21.07
N GLU A 919 -5.40 12.12 -21.02
CA GLU A 919 -5.20 12.87 -19.77
C GLU A 919 -6.47 13.68 -19.46
N GLY A 920 -6.65 14.07 -18.21
CA GLY A 920 -7.81 14.87 -17.85
C GLY A 920 -7.80 16.25 -18.50
N LEU A 921 -8.74 16.51 -19.40
CA LEU A 921 -8.90 17.82 -20.06
C LEU A 921 -9.80 18.74 -19.25
N ALA A 922 -9.30 19.91 -18.91
CA ALA A 922 -10.12 20.98 -18.34
C ALA A 922 -10.87 21.70 -19.47
N LEU A 923 -12.18 21.60 -19.49
CA LEU A 923 -13.05 22.11 -20.55
C LEU A 923 -14.18 22.95 -19.96
N THR A 924 -14.63 23.96 -20.70
CA THR A 924 -15.81 24.77 -20.34
C THR A 924 -17.06 24.25 -21.03
N GLY A 925 -18.23 24.40 -20.40
CA GLY A 925 -19.49 24.07 -21.04
C GLY A 925 -19.85 25.11 -22.10
N ALA A 926 -20.35 24.64 -23.26
CA ALA A 926 -20.86 25.49 -24.34
C ALA A 926 -22.38 25.75 -24.18
N TRP A 927 -23.12 24.71 -23.88
CA TRP A 927 -24.56 24.78 -23.55
C TRP A 927 -24.98 23.61 -22.67
N VAL A 928 -26.12 23.71 -22.04
CA VAL A 928 -26.69 22.68 -21.17
C VAL A 928 -28.18 22.50 -21.45
N ASP A 929 -28.62 21.23 -21.52
CA ASP A 929 -30.03 20.84 -21.51
C ASP A 929 -30.29 20.11 -20.18
N ARG A 930 -30.88 20.84 -19.22
CA ARG A 930 -31.09 20.32 -17.86
C ARG A 930 -32.18 19.26 -17.80
N GLU A 931 -33.16 19.29 -18.70
CA GLU A 931 -34.25 18.32 -18.75
C GLU A 931 -33.77 16.97 -19.27
N LYS A 932 -32.96 16.98 -20.33
CA LYS A 932 -32.39 15.78 -20.92
C LYS A 932 -31.11 15.33 -20.20
N GLY A 933 -30.58 16.15 -19.29
CA GLY A 933 -29.32 15.88 -18.61
C GLY A 933 -28.10 15.93 -19.53
N LEU A 934 -28.09 16.81 -20.53
CA LEU A 934 -27.02 16.93 -21.52
C LEU A 934 -26.16 18.16 -21.23
N LEU A 935 -24.85 17.98 -21.38
CA LEU A 935 -23.84 19.01 -21.29
C LEU A 935 -22.95 18.97 -22.52
N SER A 936 -22.82 20.09 -23.23
CA SER A 936 -21.97 20.22 -24.40
C SER A 936 -20.66 20.92 -24.07
N THR A 937 -19.58 20.50 -24.72
CA THR A 937 -18.31 21.20 -24.72
C THR A 937 -17.77 21.30 -26.14
N ILE A 938 -17.14 22.44 -26.45
CA ILE A 938 -16.47 22.69 -27.76
C ILE A 938 -14.96 22.61 -27.50
N VAL A 939 -14.31 21.73 -28.25
CA VAL A 939 -12.89 21.40 -28.09
C VAL A 939 -12.11 21.80 -29.33
N LEU A 940 -11.10 22.63 -29.14
CA LEU A 940 -10.10 22.89 -30.17
C LEU A 940 -9.03 21.80 -30.15
N GLU A 941 -8.82 21.12 -31.24
CA GLU A 941 -7.80 20.10 -31.42
C GLU A 941 -6.41 20.74 -31.49
N MET A 942 -5.66 20.69 -30.40
CA MET A 942 -4.32 21.28 -30.28
C MET A 942 -3.24 20.23 -30.06
N GLY A 943 -3.53 18.97 -30.29
CA GLY A 943 -2.63 17.84 -30.00
C GLY A 943 -2.98 17.10 -28.71
N GLY A 944 -2.30 16.01 -28.48
CA GLY A 944 -2.48 15.17 -27.29
C GLY A 944 -3.93 14.74 -27.09
N SER A 945 -4.39 14.87 -25.84
CA SER A 945 -5.74 14.40 -25.46
C SER A 945 -6.89 15.16 -26.11
N SER A 946 -6.70 16.42 -26.54
CA SER A 946 -7.75 17.17 -27.23
C SER A 946 -8.11 16.56 -28.60
N ASN A 947 -7.13 16.02 -29.32
CA ASN A 947 -7.38 15.33 -30.59
C ASN A 947 -8.13 14.00 -30.38
N LEU A 948 -8.06 13.40 -29.20
CA LEU A 948 -8.77 12.16 -28.91
C LEU A 948 -10.26 12.36 -28.64
N CYS A 949 -10.72 13.60 -28.45
CA CYS A 949 -12.14 13.88 -28.26
C CYS A 949 -13.01 13.41 -29.43
N MET A 950 -12.46 13.44 -30.66
CA MET A 950 -13.15 12.95 -31.84
C MET A 950 -13.29 11.42 -31.88
N GLU A 951 -12.44 10.70 -31.18
CA GLU A 951 -12.43 9.23 -31.13
C GLU A 951 -13.44 8.65 -30.13
N LEU A 952 -14.04 9.50 -29.27
CA LEU A 952 -15.07 9.11 -28.33
C LEU A 952 -16.33 8.64 -29.07
N LYS A 953 -16.99 7.61 -28.52
CA LYS A 953 -18.15 6.99 -29.18
C LYS A 953 -19.43 7.21 -28.36
N PRO A 954 -20.59 7.42 -29.04
CA PRO A 954 -21.87 7.45 -28.35
C PRO A 954 -22.09 6.21 -27.46
N GLY A 955 -22.54 6.43 -26.24
CA GLY A 955 -22.73 5.41 -25.21
C GLY A 955 -21.46 5.05 -24.43
N GLU A 956 -20.28 5.53 -24.83
CA GLU A 956 -19.03 5.30 -24.10
C GLU A 956 -19.07 6.03 -22.75
N PRO A 957 -18.80 5.33 -21.62
CA PRO A 957 -18.67 6.00 -20.34
C PRO A 957 -17.39 6.85 -20.31
N VAL A 958 -17.52 8.02 -19.68
CA VAL A 958 -16.43 8.98 -19.50
C VAL A 958 -16.44 9.53 -18.08
N ILE A 959 -15.33 10.10 -17.65
CA ILE A 959 -15.26 10.92 -16.44
C ILE A 959 -15.66 12.35 -16.80
N LEU A 960 -16.59 12.88 -16.03
CA LEU A 960 -16.99 14.29 -16.07
C LEU A 960 -17.07 14.81 -14.64
N MET A 961 -16.06 15.56 -14.20
CA MET A 961 -15.93 15.96 -12.79
C MET A 961 -15.73 17.48 -12.67
#